data_96833a2ecfe9a8d5b7c3d0d841fad7ce
#
_entry.id   96833a2ecfe9a8d5b7c3d0d841fad7ce
#
_cell.length_a   1.000
_cell.length_b   1.000
_cell.length_c   1.000
_cell.angle_alpha   90.00
_cell.angle_beta   90.00
_cell.angle_gamma   90.00
#
_symmetry.space_group_name_H-M   'P 1'
#
loop_
_entity.id
_entity.type
_entity.pdbx_description
1 polymer ?
#
loop_
_entity_poly.entity_id
_entity_poly.type
_entity_poly.pdbx_seq_one_letter_code
_entity_poly.pdbx_strand_id
1 'polypeptide(L)'
;MYYARRAYHIFKMRGIKGLILHSLRFLTYKLGTYEVSSYITAQSLQGGRVDAFGVVAARTLPDDVNPSIHIPTKNPHTGIIFDKAAVIAHIFYPELTDEIISYVRNIPIAFGMFVTTDTEQKKTEIYDAIIKSGIEVIEVEVRVTPNRGRDIAPKYIGFRDIYDHYDAFLHIHSKRSLHADGLGNVWRRYLFEHLIGSREIAQANLEILSADKIGIVYPEHAKDVRKHINWGYDFPIAKKLLSKIGVTLDSNTVLEFPSGSMFWARSQAIRHILDLNLDFADFPEEDAQIDGTLAHAIERSLLLFVERTGHSWVRVTTRAPNKDRVGTKRKFIPLLGSEQGAIGQVPSTIAETLRILAAPQWDDRLRLNLMLPIVDPAAIFGGIDTALKVFDQILEAVGPHIEARIIVTEARVGDVPDSLREYVVQKIGEEAPAQRVVVDATQRKGAYLDIRPNDVFVATAWWTALNAFRLHDLQKDFFGKPPKVIYLIQDFEPDFYGWSTRYSLAESTYMRGEDTIALINSEELMNYMAEKYLYPTKMVIPYEPNVKVDGALTEVRREKVILFYSRPSALRNCFEAGIDGLSLWARRNPVQASQWRVYCIGEDFAPKLANSVPNCTVTGKMPLEEYAGLLSRASVGLSLMISPHPSYPPLEMAYAGIRTITNKYANKDLSKRSDLLTSIDIPTPELIAQALENTVNAAEVEIVGKIMPIRNALANLTVSAPIFNAHDVIKIIR
;
A
#
# COMPACT_ATOMS: atom_id res chain seq x y z
N MET A 1 -15.84 -25.24 8.23
CA MET A 1 -15.43 -24.92 9.60
C MET A 1 -14.25 -23.94 9.64
N TYR A 2 -13.14 -24.20 8.94
CA TYR A 2 -11.94 -23.33 8.91
C TYR A 2 -12.23 -21.86 8.56
N TYR A 3 -12.93 -21.58 7.45
CA TYR A 3 -13.25 -20.22 7.04
C TYR A 3 -14.19 -19.48 8.00
N ALA A 4 -15.12 -20.21 8.65
CA ALA A 4 -16.02 -19.62 9.63
C ALA A 4 -15.27 -19.22 10.92
N ARG A 5 -14.33 -20.05 11.40
CA ARG A 5 -13.47 -19.70 12.56
C ARG A 5 -12.58 -18.51 12.25
N ARG A 6 -12.00 -18.47 11.05
CA ARG A 6 -11.16 -17.35 10.59
C ARG A 6 -11.95 -16.03 10.49
N ALA A 7 -13.16 -16.08 9.92
CA ALA A 7 -14.05 -14.95 9.87
C ALA A 7 -14.42 -14.43 11.26
N TYR A 8 -14.72 -15.36 12.19
CA TYR A 8 -15.01 -15.01 13.59
C TYR A 8 -13.81 -14.39 14.31
N HIS A 9 -12.60 -14.91 14.09
CA HIS A 9 -11.38 -14.33 14.69
C HIS A 9 -11.10 -12.92 14.20
N ILE A 10 -11.23 -12.68 12.89
CA ILE A 10 -11.07 -11.35 12.30
C ILE A 10 -12.15 -10.40 12.82
N PHE A 11 -13.38 -10.86 12.95
CA PHE A 11 -14.47 -10.11 13.54
C PHE A 11 -14.16 -9.73 15.01
N LYS A 12 -13.69 -10.69 15.81
CA LYS A 12 -13.34 -10.48 17.23
C LYS A 12 -12.18 -9.48 17.41
N MET A 13 -11.18 -9.53 16.51
CA MET A 13 -9.99 -8.67 16.59
C MET A 13 -10.20 -7.28 15.96
N ARG A 14 -11.04 -7.14 14.95
CA ARG A 14 -11.11 -5.95 14.08
C ARG A 14 -12.53 -5.49 13.75
N GLY A 15 -13.53 -6.11 14.31
CA GLY A 15 -14.96 -5.81 14.06
C GLY A 15 -15.43 -6.16 12.64
N ILE A 16 -16.67 -5.77 12.34
CA ILE A 16 -17.30 -6.03 11.02
C ILE A 16 -16.49 -5.45 9.87
N LYS A 17 -15.94 -4.24 10.01
CA LYS A 17 -15.12 -3.58 8.96
C LYS A 17 -13.85 -4.39 8.66
N GLY A 18 -13.18 -4.91 9.68
CA GLY A 18 -12.01 -5.76 9.49
C GLY A 18 -12.35 -7.09 8.80
N LEU A 19 -13.53 -7.64 9.08
CA LEU A 19 -14.03 -8.85 8.44
C LEU A 19 -14.31 -8.62 6.94
N ILE A 20 -15.01 -7.54 6.60
CA ILE A 20 -15.31 -7.18 5.21
C ILE A 20 -14.02 -6.93 4.43
N LEU A 21 -13.08 -6.18 4.99
CA LEU A 21 -11.80 -5.88 4.35
C LEU A 21 -10.95 -7.14 4.10
N HIS A 22 -10.97 -8.06 5.07
CA HIS A 22 -10.24 -9.32 4.92
C HIS A 22 -10.91 -10.26 3.93
N SER A 23 -12.25 -10.26 3.86
CA SER A 23 -13.01 -11.01 2.86
C SER A 23 -12.78 -10.46 1.46
N LEU A 24 -12.71 -9.15 1.29
CA LEU A 24 -12.33 -8.49 0.04
C LEU A 24 -10.88 -8.84 -0.36
N ARG A 25 -9.92 -8.80 0.57
CA ARG A 25 -8.53 -9.24 0.30
C ARG A 25 -8.42 -10.72 -0.04
N PHE A 26 -9.22 -11.57 0.58
CA PHE A 26 -9.24 -13.00 0.28
C PHE A 26 -9.86 -13.27 -1.09
N LEU A 27 -10.92 -12.55 -1.45
CA LEU A 27 -11.52 -12.60 -2.80
C LEU A 27 -10.53 -12.10 -3.86
N THR A 28 -9.86 -10.98 -3.63
CA THR A 28 -8.84 -10.46 -4.56
C THR A 28 -7.65 -11.41 -4.70
N TYR A 29 -7.24 -12.08 -3.63
CA TYR A 29 -6.21 -13.12 -3.67
C TYR A 29 -6.64 -14.35 -4.48
N LYS A 30 -7.87 -14.86 -4.27
CA LYS A 30 -8.41 -16.01 -5.03
C LYS A 30 -8.66 -15.72 -6.51
N LEU A 31 -9.01 -14.45 -6.83
CA LEU A 31 -9.27 -14.01 -8.20
C LEU A 31 -8.01 -13.58 -8.96
N GLY A 32 -6.81 -13.77 -8.38
CA GLY A 32 -5.54 -13.34 -8.99
C GLY A 32 -5.32 -11.83 -9.03
N THR A 33 -6.16 -11.06 -8.35
CA THR A 33 -6.09 -9.58 -8.27
C THR A 33 -5.19 -9.07 -7.14
N TYR A 34 -4.46 -9.97 -6.47
CA TYR A 34 -3.58 -9.64 -5.33
C TYR A 34 -2.44 -8.68 -5.69
N GLU A 35 -2.00 -8.68 -6.94
CA GLU A 35 -1.00 -7.71 -7.41
C GLU A 35 -1.48 -6.26 -7.32
N VAL A 36 -2.79 -6.02 -7.45
CA VAL A 36 -3.39 -4.68 -7.33
C VAL A 36 -3.31 -4.13 -5.90
N SER A 37 -3.57 -4.97 -4.91
CA SER A 37 -3.48 -4.56 -3.50
C SER A 37 -2.04 -4.23 -3.09
N SER A 38 -1.05 -5.01 -3.55
CA SER A 38 0.37 -4.70 -3.32
C SER A 38 0.84 -3.50 -4.14
N TYR A 39 0.23 -3.23 -5.29
CA TYR A 39 0.56 -2.11 -6.16
C TYR A 39 0.01 -0.78 -5.63
N ILE A 40 -1.25 -0.73 -5.19
CA ILE A 40 -1.84 0.44 -4.51
C ILE A 40 -1.10 0.71 -3.19
N THR A 41 -0.73 -0.34 -2.46
CA THR A 41 0.05 -0.25 -1.23
C THR A 41 1.48 0.24 -1.52
N ALA A 42 2.10 -0.21 -2.61
CA ALA A 42 3.43 0.26 -3.02
C ALA A 42 3.45 1.73 -3.48
N GLN A 43 2.36 2.23 -4.05
CA GLN A 43 2.25 3.65 -4.42
C GLN A 43 2.13 4.59 -3.22
N SER A 44 1.44 4.16 -2.15
CA SER A 44 1.31 4.95 -0.91
C SER A 44 2.58 4.91 -0.05
N LEU A 45 3.51 3.99 -0.33
CA LEU A 45 4.61 3.62 0.54
C LEU A 45 5.98 4.00 -0.06
N GLN A 46 6.25 5.30 -0.17
CA GLN A 46 7.64 5.77 -0.23
C GLN A 46 8.27 5.61 1.15
N GLY A 47 9.17 4.64 1.26
CA GLY A 47 10.07 4.42 2.40
C GLY A 47 9.43 4.60 3.77
N GLY A 48 8.94 3.52 4.36
CA GLY A 48 8.54 3.49 5.76
C GLY A 48 7.18 4.10 6.11
N ARG A 49 6.32 4.39 5.15
CA ARG A 49 4.95 4.84 5.43
C ARG A 49 4.05 3.66 5.78
N VAL A 50 3.22 3.88 6.80
CA VAL A 50 2.14 2.97 7.19
C VAL A 50 0.98 3.23 6.25
N ASP A 51 0.45 2.20 5.58
CA ASP A 51 -0.79 2.34 4.81
C ASP A 51 -1.99 2.57 5.73
N ALA A 52 -3.14 2.93 5.16
CA ALA A 52 -4.39 3.14 5.90
C ALA A 52 -4.83 1.91 6.73
N PHE A 53 -4.20 0.76 6.52
CA PHE A 53 -4.48 -0.50 7.21
C PHE A 53 -3.43 -0.88 8.26
N GLY A 54 -2.42 -0.03 8.48
CA GLY A 54 -1.33 -0.29 9.42
C GLY A 54 -0.25 -1.24 8.89
N VAL A 55 -0.22 -1.53 7.59
CA VAL A 55 0.85 -2.30 6.95
C VAL A 55 2.06 -1.42 6.72
N VAL A 56 3.21 -1.86 7.18
CA VAL A 56 4.48 -1.16 6.94
C VAL A 56 5.23 -1.84 5.81
N ALA A 57 5.46 -1.10 4.72
CA ALA A 57 6.33 -1.57 3.65
C ALA A 57 7.78 -1.60 4.13
N ALA A 58 8.51 -2.57 3.63
CA ALA A 58 9.93 -2.71 3.93
C ALA A 58 10.80 -2.21 2.77
N ARG A 59 11.94 -1.65 3.11
CA ARG A 59 13.05 -1.56 2.16
C ARG A 59 13.71 -2.93 2.09
N THR A 60 13.87 -3.49 0.91
CA THR A 60 14.51 -4.79 0.72
C THR A 60 15.99 -4.64 0.39
N LEU A 61 16.78 -5.67 0.71
CA LEU A 61 18.19 -5.70 0.41
C LEU A 61 18.42 -5.80 -1.11
N PRO A 62 19.28 -4.95 -1.71
CA PRO A 62 19.68 -5.10 -3.11
C PRO A 62 20.41 -6.44 -3.37
N ASP A 63 20.28 -6.96 -4.58
CA ASP A 63 20.87 -8.25 -4.95
C ASP A 63 22.40 -8.28 -4.88
N ASP A 64 23.02 -7.12 -5.06
CA ASP A 64 24.46 -6.96 -5.05
C ASP A 64 25.05 -6.63 -3.67
N VAL A 65 24.18 -6.42 -2.67
CA VAL A 65 24.58 -6.24 -1.27
C VAL A 65 24.49 -7.59 -0.55
N ASN A 66 25.57 -8.01 0.11
CA ASN A 66 25.68 -9.32 0.75
C ASN A 66 25.15 -10.44 -0.17
N PRO A 67 25.72 -10.64 -1.38
CA PRO A 67 25.19 -11.58 -2.36
C PRO A 67 25.18 -13.01 -1.83
N SER A 68 24.26 -13.82 -2.32
CA SER A 68 24.19 -15.25 -1.94
C SER A 68 25.45 -16.00 -2.37
N ILE A 69 25.95 -16.85 -1.49
CA ILE A 69 27.06 -17.75 -1.80
C ILE A 69 26.50 -18.96 -2.55
N HIS A 70 27.11 -19.28 -3.68
CA HIS A 70 26.76 -20.50 -4.42
C HIS A 70 27.35 -21.73 -3.74
N ILE A 71 26.53 -22.73 -3.46
CA ILE A 71 26.90 -24.01 -2.84
C ILE A 71 26.45 -25.18 -3.71
N PRO A 72 27.19 -26.32 -3.68
CA PRO A 72 28.48 -26.52 -3.03
C PRO A 72 29.60 -25.71 -3.70
N THR A 73 30.56 -25.22 -2.92
CA THR A 73 31.70 -24.49 -3.44
C THR A 73 32.76 -25.45 -4.00
N LYS A 74 33.40 -25.06 -5.13
CA LYS A 74 34.45 -25.87 -5.74
C LYS A 74 35.74 -25.94 -4.90
N ASN A 75 35.94 -25.00 -3.99
CA ASN A 75 37.09 -24.95 -3.07
C ASN A 75 36.55 -24.62 -1.67
N PRO A 76 36.34 -25.61 -0.78
CA PRO A 76 36.02 -25.38 0.62
C PRO A 76 37.21 -24.71 1.31
N HIS A 77 36.97 -23.54 1.92
CA HIS A 77 38.04 -22.73 2.49
C HIS A 77 38.36 -23.03 3.99
N THR A 78 37.44 -23.71 4.69
CA THR A 78 37.57 -24.05 6.12
C THR A 78 36.94 -25.40 6.38
N GLY A 79 37.56 -26.22 7.23
CA GLY A 79 36.92 -27.43 7.73
C GLY A 79 35.76 -27.13 8.67
N ILE A 80 34.88 -28.09 8.89
CA ILE A 80 33.80 -27.97 9.89
C ILE A 80 34.46 -27.99 11.28
N ILE A 81 34.15 -27.00 12.11
CA ILE A 81 34.68 -26.88 13.49
C ILE A 81 33.74 -27.49 14.54
N PHE A 82 32.53 -27.87 14.15
CA PHE A 82 31.53 -28.42 15.06
C PHE A 82 31.63 -29.94 15.13
N ASP A 83 31.80 -30.49 16.35
CA ASP A 83 31.83 -31.94 16.57
C ASP A 83 30.45 -32.56 16.41
N LYS A 84 29.40 -31.80 16.78
CA LYS A 84 28.00 -32.21 16.71
C LYS A 84 27.08 -31.02 16.45
N ALA A 85 25.88 -31.34 15.96
CA ALA A 85 24.79 -30.35 15.75
C ALA A 85 23.47 -30.83 16.33
N ALA A 86 22.55 -29.87 16.63
CA ALA A 86 21.17 -30.20 16.94
C ALA A 86 20.30 -30.01 15.70
N VAL A 87 19.44 -30.96 15.38
CA VAL A 87 18.33 -30.79 14.43
C VAL A 87 17.09 -30.49 15.24
N ILE A 88 16.64 -29.24 15.24
CA ILE A 88 15.44 -28.78 15.93
C ILE A 88 14.32 -28.71 14.90
N ALA A 89 13.39 -29.66 14.95
CA ALA A 89 12.32 -29.81 13.97
C ALA A 89 10.94 -29.58 14.60
N HIS A 90 10.09 -28.79 13.95
CA HIS A 90 8.68 -28.73 14.31
C HIS A 90 7.83 -29.55 13.32
N ILE A 91 7.34 -30.71 13.73
CA ILE A 91 6.57 -31.62 12.90
C ILE A 91 5.10 -31.61 13.33
N PHE A 92 4.34 -30.69 12.75
CA PHE A 92 2.87 -30.63 12.93
C PHE A 92 2.13 -31.68 12.10
N TYR A 93 2.71 -32.11 10.97
CA TYR A 93 2.17 -33.08 10.02
C TYR A 93 3.03 -34.34 10.03
N PRO A 94 2.66 -35.40 10.81
CA PRO A 94 3.47 -36.61 10.97
C PRO A 94 3.78 -37.33 9.65
N GLU A 95 2.89 -37.27 8.67
CA GLU A 95 3.08 -37.85 7.34
C GLU A 95 4.28 -37.26 6.56
N LEU A 96 4.88 -36.19 7.03
CA LEU A 96 6.09 -35.58 6.44
C LEU A 96 7.37 -36.05 7.15
N THR A 97 7.28 -36.91 8.17
CA THR A 97 8.43 -37.35 8.95
C THR A 97 9.44 -38.09 8.08
N ASP A 98 8.99 -39.01 7.21
CA ASP A 98 9.88 -39.76 6.31
C ASP A 98 10.62 -38.82 5.32
N GLU A 99 9.91 -37.81 4.77
CA GLU A 99 10.54 -36.79 3.91
C GLU A 99 11.64 -36.05 4.68
N ILE A 100 11.38 -35.60 5.90
CA ILE A 100 12.35 -34.91 6.75
C ILE A 100 13.55 -35.79 7.04
N ILE A 101 13.34 -37.03 7.43
CA ILE A 101 14.39 -38.03 7.71
C ILE A 101 15.29 -38.23 6.48
N SER A 102 14.68 -38.34 5.29
CA SER A 102 15.45 -38.53 4.04
C SER A 102 16.45 -37.40 3.79
N TYR A 103 16.11 -36.17 4.16
CA TYR A 103 16.98 -35.01 4.02
C TYR A 103 18.02 -34.91 5.15
N VAL A 104 17.65 -35.11 6.42
CA VAL A 104 18.60 -34.97 7.55
C VAL A 104 19.68 -36.04 7.55
N ARG A 105 19.51 -37.17 6.87
CA ARG A 105 20.57 -38.17 6.60
C ARG A 105 21.76 -37.61 5.86
N ASN A 106 21.63 -36.48 5.19
CA ASN A 106 22.71 -35.81 4.48
C ASN A 106 23.63 -35.01 5.40
N ILE A 107 23.33 -34.87 6.69
CA ILE A 107 24.19 -34.13 7.65
C ILE A 107 25.48 -34.88 7.83
N PRO A 108 26.67 -34.23 7.60
CA PRO A 108 27.94 -34.93 7.55
C PRO A 108 28.62 -35.15 8.90
N ILE A 109 28.07 -34.58 9.99
CA ILE A 109 28.60 -34.68 11.37
C ILE A 109 27.57 -35.38 12.27
N ALA A 110 27.98 -35.77 13.45
CA ALA A 110 27.09 -36.34 14.45
C ALA A 110 26.01 -35.32 14.86
N PHE A 111 24.77 -35.76 15.07
CA PHE A 111 23.70 -34.83 15.47
C PHE A 111 22.67 -35.50 16.38
N GLY A 112 22.05 -34.69 17.24
CA GLY A 112 20.84 -35.00 17.98
C GLY A 112 19.57 -34.54 17.22
N MET A 113 18.49 -35.29 17.34
CA MET A 113 17.22 -34.96 16.70
C MET A 113 16.15 -34.59 17.74
N PHE A 114 15.75 -33.35 17.77
CA PHE A 114 14.84 -32.75 18.74
C PHE A 114 13.58 -32.28 18.02
N VAL A 115 12.45 -32.95 18.27
CA VAL A 115 11.20 -32.72 17.53
C VAL A 115 10.11 -32.23 18.45
N THR A 116 9.41 -31.18 18.04
CA THR A 116 8.17 -30.71 18.69
C THR A 116 6.96 -31.06 17.85
N THR A 117 5.86 -31.40 18.52
CA THR A 117 4.53 -31.60 17.93
C THR A 117 3.45 -31.17 18.93
N ASP A 118 2.16 -31.27 18.58
CA ASP A 118 1.05 -30.72 19.39
C ASP A 118 0.21 -31.78 20.15
N THR A 119 0.41 -33.09 19.89
CA THR A 119 -0.32 -34.16 20.59
C THR A 119 0.55 -35.37 20.89
N GLU A 120 0.22 -36.13 21.95
CA GLU A 120 0.91 -37.36 22.31
C GLU A 120 0.79 -38.46 21.23
N GLN A 121 -0.34 -38.51 20.51
CA GLN A 121 -0.48 -39.43 19.38
C GLN A 121 0.56 -39.13 18.30
N LYS A 122 0.66 -37.89 17.85
CA LYS A 122 1.63 -37.48 16.83
C LYS A 122 3.08 -37.72 17.30
N LYS A 123 3.36 -37.47 18.59
CA LYS A 123 4.66 -37.74 19.20
C LYS A 123 5.04 -39.20 19.01
N THR A 124 4.13 -40.14 19.33
CA THR A 124 4.35 -41.59 19.14
C THR A 124 4.59 -41.92 17.68
N GLU A 125 3.73 -41.45 16.77
CA GLU A 125 3.87 -41.65 15.33
C GLU A 125 5.21 -41.18 14.79
N ILE A 126 5.64 -39.96 15.18
CA ILE A 126 6.92 -39.34 14.76
C ILE A 126 8.11 -40.11 15.34
N TYR A 127 8.06 -40.44 16.65
CA TYR A 127 9.14 -41.15 17.32
C TYR A 127 9.35 -42.53 16.68
N ASP A 128 8.26 -43.28 16.48
CA ASP A 128 8.31 -44.62 15.87
C ASP A 128 8.83 -44.57 14.42
N ALA A 129 8.44 -43.56 13.64
CA ALA A 129 8.95 -43.36 12.30
C ALA A 129 10.48 -43.07 12.30
N ILE A 130 10.98 -42.23 13.24
CA ILE A 130 12.41 -41.96 13.37
C ILE A 130 13.18 -43.21 13.72
N ILE A 131 12.73 -43.97 14.74
CA ILE A 131 13.39 -45.23 15.17
C ILE A 131 13.37 -46.28 14.07
N LYS A 132 12.21 -46.47 13.44
CA LYS A 132 12.04 -47.45 12.34
C LYS A 132 12.92 -47.09 11.13
N SER A 133 13.21 -45.85 10.90
CA SER A 133 14.05 -45.40 9.78
C SER A 133 15.51 -45.88 9.89
N GLY A 134 15.97 -46.23 11.08
CA GLY A 134 17.36 -46.60 11.33
C GLY A 134 18.34 -45.46 11.07
N ILE A 135 17.94 -44.19 11.23
CA ILE A 135 18.83 -43.02 11.11
C ILE A 135 19.83 -43.03 12.30
N GLU A 136 21.11 -42.82 12.00
CA GLU A 136 22.16 -42.70 13.04
C GLU A 136 22.13 -41.33 13.63
N VAL A 137 21.75 -41.21 14.91
CA VAL A 137 21.72 -39.95 15.69
C VAL A 137 22.30 -40.18 17.09
N ILE A 138 22.82 -39.10 17.68
CA ILE A 138 23.37 -39.15 19.06
C ILE A 138 22.21 -39.43 20.05
N GLU A 139 21.11 -38.71 19.85
CA GLU A 139 19.93 -38.84 20.70
C GLU A 139 18.66 -38.37 19.91
N VAL A 140 17.52 -38.88 20.34
CA VAL A 140 16.22 -38.49 19.81
C VAL A 140 15.28 -38.08 20.94
N GLU A 141 14.72 -36.92 20.87
CA GLU A 141 13.70 -36.47 21.80
C GLU A 141 12.52 -35.86 21.06
N VAL A 142 11.29 -36.29 21.38
CA VAL A 142 10.05 -35.72 20.86
C VAL A 142 9.24 -35.12 22.02
N ARG A 143 8.98 -33.83 21.99
CA ARG A 143 8.21 -33.10 23.00
C ARG A 143 6.86 -32.66 22.45
N VAL A 144 5.82 -32.80 23.27
CA VAL A 144 4.52 -32.21 23.00
C VAL A 144 4.51 -30.77 23.52
N THR A 145 4.13 -29.83 22.68
CA THR A 145 4.07 -28.42 23.00
C THR A 145 2.71 -27.83 22.64
N PRO A 146 2.26 -26.77 23.32
CA PRO A 146 1.02 -26.10 22.93
C PRO A 146 1.06 -25.64 21.46
N ASN A 147 -0.07 -25.77 20.75
CA ASN A 147 -0.19 -25.28 19.37
C ASN A 147 -0.29 -23.75 19.35
N ARG A 148 0.80 -23.07 19.66
CA ARG A 148 0.94 -21.63 19.70
C ARG A 148 2.26 -21.17 19.09
N GLY A 149 2.22 -20.07 18.35
CA GLY A 149 3.43 -19.44 17.79
C GLY A 149 4.06 -20.22 16.64
N ARG A 150 3.30 -21.11 15.98
CA ARG A 150 3.70 -21.88 14.78
C ARG A 150 4.97 -22.71 15.05
N ASP A 151 5.98 -22.55 14.19
CA ASP A 151 7.32 -23.13 14.34
C ASP A 151 8.25 -22.28 15.23
N ILE A 152 7.90 -21.03 15.52
CA ILE A 152 8.74 -20.06 16.25
C ILE A 152 8.76 -20.35 17.76
N ALA A 153 7.57 -20.43 18.40
CA ALA A 153 7.51 -20.74 19.83
C ALA A 153 8.04 -22.15 20.14
N PRO A 154 7.63 -23.23 19.42
CA PRO A 154 8.22 -24.54 19.59
C PRO A 154 9.75 -24.57 19.48
N LYS A 155 10.33 -23.81 18.54
CA LYS A 155 11.78 -23.72 18.36
C LYS A 155 12.50 -23.09 19.56
N TYR A 156 12.09 -21.90 19.98
CA TYR A 156 12.84 -21.13 21.00
C TYR A 156 12.44 -21.46 22.44
N ILE A 157 11.28 -22.09 22.66
CA ILE A 157 10.76 -22.43 23.98
C ILE A 157 10.82 -23.94 24.21
N GLY A 158 10.34 -24.72 23.24
CA GLY A 158 10.18 -26.16 23.37
C GLY A 158 11.50 -26.90 23.67
N PHE A 159 12.59 -26.42 23.13
CA PHE A 159 13.94 -26.96 23.32
C PHE A 159 14.95 -25.88 23.73
N ARG A 160 14.56 -24.96 24.61
CA ARG A 160 15.44 -23.88 25.09
C ARG A 160 16.73 -24.42 25.72
N ASP A 161 16.65 -25.53 26.44
CA ASP A 161 17.74 -26.22 27.11
C ASP A 161 18.82 -26.76 26.13
N ILE A 162 18.45 -27.15 24.93
CA ILE A 162 19.33 -27.75 23.94
C ILE A 162 20.38 -26.75 23.42
N TYR A 163 20.06 -25.47 23.35
CA TYR A 163 21.00 -24.43 22.89
C TYR A 163 22.23 -24.24 23.79
N ASP A 164 22.18 -24.70 25.01
CA ASP A 164 23.35 -24.71 25.94
C ASP A 164 24.27 -25.94 25.75
N HIS A 165 23.80 -26.97 25.01
CA HIS A 165 24.51 -28.23 24.82
C HIS A 165 25.02 -28.45 23.38
N TYR A 166 24.58 -27.60 22.44
CA TYR A 166 24.95 -27.69 21.03
C TYR A 166 25.35 -26.30 20.50
N ASP A 167 26.58 -26.17 19.97
CA ASP A 167 27.08 -24.93 19.43
C ASP A 167 26.44 -24.57 18.09
N ALA A 168 26.03 -25.58 17.30
CA ALA A 168 25.37 -25.42 16.01
C ALA A 168 24.03 -26.16 15.97
N PHE A 169 23.05 -25.58 15.29
CA PHE A 169 21.78 -26.24 15.07
C PHE A 169 21.22 -25.96 13.69
N LEU A 170 20.42 -26.92 13.21
CA LEU A 170 19.54 -26.77 12.04
C LEU A 170 18.11 -26.62 12.52
N HIS A 171 17.41 -25.58 12.09
CA HIS A 171 15.96 -25.48 12.27
C HIS A 171 15.22 -25.78 10.98
N ILE A 172 14.27 -26.73 11.06
CA ILE A 172 13.37 -27.13 9.97
C ILE A 172 11.95 -27.40 10.50
N HIS A 173 10.95 -27.40 9.61
CA HIS A 173 9.59 -27.73 10.02
C HIS A 173 8.72 -28.29 8.87
N SER A 174 7.65 -29.00 9.24
CA SER A 174 6.67 -29.59 8.32
C SER A 174 5.71 -28.54 7.74
N LYS A 175 6.24 -27.63 6.89
CA LYS A 175 5.44 -26.52 6.32
C LYS A 175 4.45 -27.02 5.27
N ARG A 176 3.17 -26.69 5.47
CA ARG A 176 2.12 -26.78 4.44
C ARG A 176 1.41 -25.42 4.31
N SER A 177 1.27 -24.93 3.08
CA SER A 177 0.45 -23.76 2.81
C SER A 177 -0.95 -24.22 2.39
N LEU A 178 -1.92 -24.08 3.28
CA LEU A 178 -3.33 -24.42 3.01
C LEU A 178 -4.01 -23.46 2.01
N HIS A 179 -3.29 -22.39 1.59
CA HIS A 179 -3.86 -21.28 0.85
C HIS A 179 -3.40 -21.14 -0.60
N ALA A 180 -2.41 -21.93 -1.03
CA ALA A 180 -1.91 -21.89 -2.40
C ALA A 180 -1.67 -23.35 -2.86
N ASP A 181 -2.42 -23.79 -3.84
CA ASP A 181 -2.32 -25.14 -4.42
C ASP A 181 -0.86 -25.44 -4.80
N GLY A 182 -0.18 -26.27 -3.99
CA GLY A 182 1.18 -26.77 -4.23
C GLY A 182 2.34 -25.83 -3.81
N LEU A 183 2.17 -24.54 -3.65
CA LEU A 183 3.28 -23.60 -3.35
C LEU A 183 4.01 -23.93 -2.03
N GLY A 184 3.28 -24.35 -1.00
CA GLY A 184 3.87 -24.72 0.29
C GLY A 184 4.81 -25.93 0.19
N ASN A 185 4.48 -26.91 -0.61
CA ASN A 185 5.31 -28.10 -0.83
C ASN A 185 6.57 -27.74 -1.65
N VAL A 186 6.40 -26.94 -2.71
CA VAL A 186 7.52 -26.46 -3.55
C VAL A 186 8.48 -25.63 -2.71
N TRP A 187 7.95 -24.72 -1.88
CA TRP A 187 8.77 -23.86 -1.04
C TRP A 187 9.48 -24.65 0.06
N ARG A 188 8.83 -25.59 0.74
CA ARG A 188 9.48 -26.47 1.73
C ARG A 188 10.64 -27.24 1.12
N ARG A 189 10.43 -27.89 -0.04
CA ARG A 189 11.50 -28.62 -0.75
C ARG A 189 12.63 -27.69 -1.16
N TYR A 190 12.33 -26.49 -1.68
CA TYR A 190 13.32 -25.48 -1.99
C TYR A 190 14.24 -25.21 -0.78
N LEU A 191 13.67 -25.02 0.42
CA LEU A 191 14.43 -24.76 1.64
C LEU A 191 15.28 -25.97 2.03
N PHE A 192 14.72 -27.19 2.00
CA PHE A 192 15.47 -28.42 2.29
C PHE A 192 16.62 -28.63 1.30
N GLU A 193 16.39 -28.45 0.02
CA GLU A 193 17.40 -28.60 -1.04
C GLU A 193 18.58 -27.66 -0.86
N HIS A 194 18.35 -26.45 -0.36
CA HIS A 194 19.42 -25.47 -0.10
C HIS A 194 20.15 -25.68 1.23
N LEU A 195 19.54 -26.33 2.21
CA LEU A 195 20.11 -26.52 3.53
C LEU A 195 20.76 -27.90 3.71
N ILE A 196 20.11 -28.95 3.21
CA ILE A 196 20.44 -30.37 3.46
C ILE A 196 20.06 -31.25 2.24
N GLY A 197 20.01 -30.69 1.01
CA GLY A 197 19.61 -31.42 -0.20
C GLY A 197 20.56 -32.54 -0.62
N SER A 198 21.84 -32.44 -0.25
CA SER A 198 22.86 -33.51 -0.36
C SER A 198 23.89 -33.36 0.75
N ARG A 199 24.77 -34.39 0.90
CA ARG A 199 25.86 -34.35 1.87
C ARG A 199 26.79 -33.16 1.61
N GLU A 200 27.10 -32.89 0.35
CA GLU A 200 27.96 -31.77 -0.05
C GLU A 200 27.32 -30.40 0.25
N ILE A 201 26.00 -30.28 0.08
CA ILE A 201 25.27 -29.06 0.42
C ILE A 201 25.26 -28.85 1.93
N ALA A 202 24.95 -29.88 2.73
CA ALA A 202 24.97 -29.80 4.18
C ALA A 202 26.36 -29.46 4.70
N GLN A 203 27.42 -30.08 4.15
CA GLN A 203 28.79 -29.80 4.45
C GLN A 203 29.15 -28.33 4.14
N ALA A 204 28.84 -27.84 2.96
CA ALA A 204 29.13 -26.47 2.57
C ALA A 204 28.45 -25.43 3.50
N ASN A 205 27.22 -25.68 3.93
CA ASN A 205 26.53 -24.83 4.90
C ASN A 205 27.24 -24.81 6.26
N LEU A 206 27.66 -25.97 6.76
CA LEU A 206 28.41 -26.07 8.02
C LEU A 206 29.83 -25.47 7.95
N GLU A 207 30.49 -25.59 6.81
CA GLU A 207 31.81 -24.94 6.58
C GLU A 207 31.65 -23.40 6.57
N ILE A 208 30.61 -22.87 5.92
CA ILE A 208 30.30 -21.43 5.95
C ILE A 208 29.99 -20.99 7.38
N LEU A 209 29.15 -21.73 8.11
CA LEU A 209 28.82 -21.44 9.51
C LEU A 209 30.08 -21.52 10.42
N SER A 210 31.09 -22.34 10.08
CA SER A 210 32.32 -22.47 10.81
C SER A 210 33.24 -21.25 10.70
N ALA A 211 33.03 -20.39 9.71
CA ALA A 211 33.79 -19.16 9.55
C ALA A 211 33.58 -18.20 10.71
N ASP A 212 34.61 -17.44 11.07
CA ASP A 212 34.56 -16.50 12.18
C ASP A 212 33.40 -15.49 12.00
N LYS A 213 32.68 -15.26 13.09
CA LYS A 213 31.55 -14.34 13.19
C LYS A 213 30.32 -14.67 12.34
N ILE A 214 30.26 -15.76 11.58
CA ILE A 214 29.03 -16.18 10.92
C ILE A 214 28.12 -16.84 11.96
N GLY A 215 26.95 -16.20 12.21
CA GLY A 215 25.96 -16.68 13.17
C GLY A 215 24.84 -17.49 12.57
N ILE A 216 24.51 -17.24 11.29
CA ILE A 216 23.39 -17.90 10.61
C ILE A 216 23.67 -18.03 9.11
N VAL A 217 23.25 -19.17 8.54
CA VAL A 217 23.29 -19.48 7.11
C VAL A 217 21.89 -19.93 6.68
N TYR A 218 21.36 -19.29 5.64
CA TYR A 218 19.99 -19.55 5.20
C TYR A 218 19.84 -19.44 3.67
N PRO A 219 18.85 -20.11 3.07
CA PRO A 219 18.58 -20.02 1.64
C PRO A 219 18.17 -18.60 1.21
N GLU A 220 18.61 -18.17 0.03
CA GLU A 220 18.03 -16.94 -0.57
C GLU A 220 16.51 -17.08 -0.71
N HIS A 221 15.83 -15.96 -0.77
CA HIS A 221 14.37 -15.97 -0.94
C HIS A 221 13.97 -16.65 -2.24
N ALA A 222 13.03 -17.59 -2.17
CA ALA A 222 12.43 -18.17 -3.36
C ALA A 222 11.78 -17.06 -4.21
N LYS A 223 11.88 -17.15 -5.54
CA LYS A 223 11.43 -16.12 -6.48
C LYS A 223 10.00 -15.63 -6.20
N ASP A 224 9.09 -16.56 -5.89
CA ASP A 224 7.69 -16.25 -5.64
C ASP A 224 7.43 -15.66 -4.25
N VAL A 225 8.35 -15.88 -3.30
CA VAL A 225 8.28 -15.33 -1.94
C VAL A 225 8.86 -13.92 -1.87
N ARG A 226 9.90 -13.64 -2.65
CA ARG A 226 10.65 -12.38 -2.61
C ARG A 226 9.79 -11.12 -2.78
N LYS A 227 8.80 -11.19 -3.65
CA LYS A 227 7.86 -10.09 -3.91
C LYS A 227 6.90 -9.78 -2.74
N HIS A 228 6.82 -10.69 -1.76
CA HIS A 228 5.95 -10.58 -0.60
C HIS A 228 6.68 -10.18 0.69
N ILE A 229 7.99 -9.89 0.62
CA ILE A 229 8.77 -9.47 1.77
C ILE A 229 8.39 -8.06 2.16
N ASN A 230 7.78 -7.93 3.32
CA ASN A 230 7.37 -6.67 3.93
C ASN A 230 7.26 -6.81 5.45
N TRP A 231 7.21 -5.70 6.18
CA TRP A 231 6.93 -5.73 7.62
C TRP A 231 5.48 -6.11 7.93
N GLY A 232 4.57 -5.88 7.00
CA GLY A 232 3.16 -6.14 7.21
C GLY A 232 2.61 -5.46 8.46
N TYR A 233 1.89 -6.21 9.27
CA TYR A 233 1.36 -5.75 10.56
C TYR A 233 2.32 -6.00 11.73
N ASP A 234 3.50 -6.55 11.47
CA ASP A 234 4.45 -6.97 12.52
C ASP A 234 5.37 -5.85 12.98
N PHE A 235 5.46 -4.75 12.22
CA PHE A 235 6.38 -3.65 12.52
C PHE A 235 6.23 -3.10 13.97
N PRO A 236 5.02 -2.79 14.48
CA PRO A 236 4.86 -2.30 15.84
C PRO A 236 5.30 -3.32 16.88
N ILE A 237 5.06 -4.62 16.62
CA ILE A 237 5.45 -5.71 17.51
C ILE A 237 6.97 -5.88 17.49
N ALA A 238 7.57 -5.92 16.30
CA ALA A 238 9.01 -6.00 16.10
C ALA A 238 9.74 -4.82 16.75
N LYS A 239 9.22 -3.59 16.59
CA LYS A 239 9.77 -2.39 17.22
C LYS A 239 9.78 -2.50 18.75
N LYS A 240 8.68 -2.96 19.35
CA LYS A 240 8.60 -3.19 20.81
C LYS A 240 9.51 -4.32 21.25
N LEU A 241 9.62 -5.39 20.45
CA LEU A 241 10.47 -6.53 20.76
C LEU A 241 11.96 -6.16 20.75
N LEU A 242 12.40 -5.51 19.68
CA LEU A 242 13.80 -5.10 19.48
C LEU A 242 14.25 -4.02 20.46
N SER A 243 13.34 -3.16 20.91
CA SER A 243 13.66 -2.16 21.94
C SER A 243 14.10 -2.78 23.26
N LYS A 244 13.66 -4.02 23.59
CA LYS A 244 14.09 -4.76 24.78
C LYS A 244 15.60 -5.13 24.77
N ILE A 245 16.19 -5.18 23.59
CA ILE A 245 17.62 -5.48 23.39
C ILE A 245 18.42 -4.24 22.94
N GLY A 246 17.85 -3.04 23.11
CA GLY A 246 18.51 -1.78 22.78
C GLY A 246 18.63 -1.49 21.28
N VAL A 247 17.76 -2.10 20.44
CA VAL A 247 17.69 -1.81 19.00
C VAL A 247 16.49 -0.92 18.71
N THR A 248 16.76 0.26 18.15
CA THR A 248 15.71 1.16 17.65
C THR A 248 15.37 0.79 16.21
N LEU A 249 14.17 0.23 16.01
CA LEU A 249 13.68 -0.11 14.68
C LEU A 249 13.02 1.11 14.05
N ASP A 250 13.55 1.56 12.93
CA ASP A 250 12.97 2.57 12.07
C ASP A 250 12.23 1.91 10.90
N SER A 251 11.17 2.56 10.40
CA SER A 251 10.40 2.06 9.26
C SER A 251 11.20 2.01 7.95
N ASN A 252 12.31 2.73 7.86
CA ASN A 252 13.26 2.67 6.75
C ASN A 252 14.35 1.60 6.93
N THR A 253 14.39 0.88 8.06
CA THR A 253 15.33 -0.22 8.27
C THR A 253 15.12 -1.27 7.19
N VAL A 254 16.23 -1.68 6.55
CA VAL A 254 16.20 -2.74 5.53
C VAL A 254 15.72 -4.04 6.18
N LEU A 255 14.71 -4.66 5.59
CA LEU A 255 14.18 -5.94 6.03
C LEU A 255 14.85 -7.08 5.24
N GLU A 256 15.56 -7.93 5.96
CA GLU A 256 16.08 -9.20 5.49
C GLU A 256 15.91 -10.24 6.60
N PHE A 257 15.52 -11.46 6.25
CA PHE A 257 15.32 -12.55 7.19
C PHE A 257 15.23 -13.90 6.48
N PRO A 258 15.46 -15.03 7.15
CA PRO A 258 15.26 -16.36 6.59
C PRO A 258 13.77 -16.62 6.34
N SER A 259 13.27 -16.29 5.15
CA SER A 259 11.86 -16.50 4.82
C SER A 259 11.51 -18.00 4.86
N GLY A 260 10.47 -18.32 5.63
CA GLY A 260 10.09 -19.70 5.90
C GLY A 260 10.80 -20.31 7.10
N SER A 261 11.61 -19.53 7.82
CA SER A 261 12.14 -19.86 9.15
C SER A 261 12.99 -21.13 9.24
N MET A 262 13.63 -21.57 8.12
CA MET A 262 14.54 -22.72 8.10
C MET A 262 15.96 -22.23 7.82
N PHE A 263 16.92 -22.67 8.63
CA PHE A 263 18.30 -22.19 8.59
C PHE A 263 19.24 -23.02 9.44
N TRP A 264 20.54 -22.92 9.17
CA TRP A 264 21.62 -23.31 10.08
C TRP A 264 22.06 -22.12 10.92
N ALA A 265 22.28 -22.29 12.22
CA ALA A 265 22.78 -21.21 13.07
C ALA A 265 23.67 -21.70 14.23
N ARG A 266 24.44 -20.75 14.77
CA ARG A 266 25.13 -20.92 16.08
C ARG A 266 24.13 -20.61 17.19
N SER A 267 24.15 -21.41 18.26
CA SER A 267 23.29 -21.17 19.43
C SER A 267 23.57 -19.81 20.07
N GLN A 268 24.79 -19.34 20.07
CA GLN A 268 25.17 -18.01 20.59
C GLN A 268 24.56 -16.86 19.76
N ALA A 269 24.40 -17.07 18.45
CA ALA A 269 23.86 -16.01 17.57
C ALA A 269 22.39 -15.67 17.85
N ILE A 270 21.64 -16.57 18.49
CA ILE A 270 20.24 -16.35 18.87
C ILE A 270 20.05 -16.04 20.36
N ARG A 271 21.15 -15.82 21.10
CA ARG A 271 21.10 -15.67 22.57
C ARG A 271 20.12 -14.59 23.02
N HIS A 272 20.12 -13.43 22.36
CA HIS A 272 19.19 -12.35 22.70
C HIS A 272 17.71 -12.72 22.54
N ILE A 273 17.36 -13.68 21.66
CA ILE A 273 15.97 -14.19 21.56
C ILE A 273 15.67 -15.07 22.79
N LEU A 274 16.61 -15.93 23.18
CA LEU A 274 16.46 -16.81 24.36
C LEU A 274 16.35 -16.01 25.64
N ASP A 275 17.13 -14.91 25.77
CA ASP A 275 17.15 -14.02 26.93
C ASP A 275 15.86 -13.21 27.09
N LEU A 276 15.00 -13.13 26.06
CA LEU A 276 13.67 -12.53 26.20
C LEU A 276 12.75 -13.33 27.14
N ASN A 277 13.12 -14.57 27.47
CA ASN A 277 12.39 -15.47 28.35
C ASN A 277 10.91 -15.59 28.01
N LEU A 278 10.61 -15.71 26.70
CA LEU A 278 9.25 -15.88 26.21
C LEU A 278 8.67 -17.22 26.67
N ASP A 279 7.36 -17.23 26.87
CA ASP A 279 6.56 -18.41 27.17
C ASP A 279 5.51 -18.65 26.05
N PHE A 280 4.97 -19.86 25.95
CA PHE A 280 3.90 -20.17 24.98
C PHE A 280 2.68 -19.28 25.17
N ALA A 281 2.39 -18.81 26.41
CA ALA A 281 1.31 -17.89 26.70
C ALA A 281 1.47 -16.51 26.05
N ASP A 282 2.69 -16.10 25.70
CA ASP A 282 2.95 -14.83 24.98
C ASP A 282 2.49 -14.88 23.52
N PHE A 283 2.25 -16.07 22.99
CA PHE A 283 1.79 -16.27 21.62
C PHE A 283 0.29 -16.51 21.60
N PRO A 284 -0.44 -15.93 20.63
CA PRO A 284 -1.87 -16.21 20.47
C PRO A 284 -2.09 -17.68 20.10
N GLU A 285 -3.29 -18.19 20.40
CA GLU A 285 -3.72 -19.50 19.88
C GLU A 285 -3.73 -19.50 18.34
N GLU A 286 -3.36 -20.65 17.75
CA GLU A 286 -3.38 -20.80 16.31
C GLU A 286 -4.82 -20.89 15.78
N ASP A 287 -5.36 -19.77 15.36
CA ASP A 287 -6.69 -19.63 14.80
C ASP A 287 -6.62 -18.96 13.42
N ALA A 288 -5.87 -19.58 12.50
CA ALA A 288 -5.74 -19.17 11.11
C ALA A 288 -5.20 -17.73 10.88
N GLN A 289 -4.36 -17.21 11.80
CA GLN A 289 -3.70 -15.93 11.59
C GLN A 289 -2.79 -15.98 10.35
N ILE A 290 -2.80 -14.88 9.57
CA ILE A 290 -1.94 -14.76 8.38
C ILE A 290 -0.70 -13.96 8.71
N ASP A 291 -0.84 -12.91 9.52
CA ASP A 291 0.20 -11.92 9.82
C ASP A 291 -0.14 -11.14 11.10
N GLY A 292 0.79 -10.33 11.63
CA GLY A 292 0.54 -9.46 12.77
C GLY A 292 0.59 -10.18 14.12
N THR A 293 1.44 -11.20 14.27
CA THR A 293 1.64 -11.91 15.54
C THR A 293 3.09 -11.82 16.02
N LEU A 294 3.33 -12.15 17.30
CA LEU A 294 4.67 -12.20 17.87
C LEU A 294 5.58 -13.15 17.09
N ALA A 295 5.06 -14.30 16.63
CA ALA A 295 5.81 -15.26 15.84
C ALA A 295 6.35 -14.65 14.54
N HIS A 296 5.49 -13.96 13.77
CA HIS A 296 5.89 -13.29 12.54
C HIS A 296 6.89 -12.15 12.81
N ALA A 297 6.71 -11.40 13.90
CA ALA A 297 7.63 -10.33 14.28
C ALA A 297 9.03 -10.87 14.63
N ILE A 298 9.13 -12.02 15.33
CA ILE A 298 10.39 -12.69 15.63
C ILE A 298 11.05 -13.20 14.33
N GLU A 299 10.30 -13.85 13.43
CA GLU A 299 10.81 -14.33 12.15
C GLU A 299 11.47 -13.18 11.36
N ARG A 300 10.76 -12.05 11.21
CA ARG A 300 11.22 -10.87 10.46
C ARG A 300 12.38 -10.15 11.14
N SER A 301 12.50 -10.24 12.46
CA SER A 301 13.55 -9.57 13.24
C SER A 301 14.81 -10.43 13.46
N LEU A 302 14.81 -11.68 13.03
CA LEU A 302 15.85 -12.66 13.40
C LEU A 302 17.27 -12.18 13.12
N LEU A 303 17.53 -11.63 11.93
CA LEU A 303 18.89 -11.17 11.59
C LEU A 303 19.32 -9.94 12.41
N LEU A 304 18.38 -9.10 12.85
CA LEU A 304 18.69 -7.98 13.74
C LEU A 304 19.10 -8.48 15.14
N PHE A 305 18.50 -9.56 15.62
CA PHE A 305 18.95 -10.25 16.85
C PHE A 305 20.35 -10.83 16.66
N VAL A 306 20.60 -11.51 15.53
CA VAL A 306 21.91 -12.11 15.20
C VAL A 306 22.99 -11.03 15.13
N GLU A 307 22.75 -9.91 14.48
CA GLU A 307 23.72 -8.80 14.40
C GLU A 307 23.98 -8.16 15.78
N ARG A 308 22.96 -8.11 16.64
CA ARG A 308 23.10 -7.56 17.99
C ARG A 308 24.01 -8.40 18.87
N THR A 309 24.16 -9.72 18.62
CA THR A 309 25.16 -10.57 19.29
C THR A 309 26.59 -10.44 18.70
N GLY A 310 26.77 -9.56 17.72
CA GLY A 310 28.08 -9.37 17.05
C GLY A 310 28.35 -10.35 15.91
N HIS A 311 27.37 -11.17 15.53
CA HIS A 311 27.50 -12.09 14.41
C HIS A 311 27.01 -11.47 13.10
N SER A 312 27.49 -12.02 12.00
CA SER A 312 26.98 -11.75 10.65
C SER A 312 26.17 -12.95 10.13
N TRP A 313 25.58 -12.78 8.96
CA TRP A 313 24.73 -13.79 8.34
C TRP A 313 25.07 -13.97 6.85
N VAL A 314 24.74 -15.15 6.32
CA VAL A 314 25.03 -15.52 4.93
C VAL A 314 23.82 -16.13 4.27
N ARG A 315 23.50 -15.65 3.08
CA ARG A 315 22.54 -16.29 2.16
C ARG A 315 23.25 -17.30 1.27
N VAL A 316 22.61 -18.42 1.01
CA VAL A 316 23.13 -19.45 0.11
C VAL A 316 22.18 -19.75 -1.02
N THR A 317 22.71 -20.20 -2.15
CA THR A 317 21.94 -20.63 -3.32
C THR A 317 22.62 -21.81 -4.01
N THR A 318 21.81 -22.75 -4.50
CA THR A 318 22.28 -23.87 -5.35
C THR A 318 22.17 -23.56 -6.83
N ARG A 319 21.61 -22.42 -7.21
CA ARG A 319 21.48 -21.99 -8.63
C ARG A 319 22.83 -21.58 -9.19
N ALA A 320 23.08 -21.94 -10.45
CA ALA A 320 24.32 -21.56 -11.12
C ALA A 320 24.54 -20.03 -11.06
N PRO A 321 25.75 -19.56 -10.76
CA PRO A 321 26.05 -18.14 -10.70
C PRO A 321 25.84 -17.49 -12.07
N ASN A 322 25.18 -16.33 -12.07
CA ASN A 322 25.12 -15.50 -13.27
C ASN A 322 26.55 -15.06 -13.60
N LYS A 323 27.03 -15.29 -14.83
CA LYS A 323 28.43 -15.04 -15.24
C LYS A 323 28.91 -13.61 -14.96
N ASP A 324 27.96 -12.64 -14.90
CA ASP A 324 28.25 -11.23 -14.66
C ASP A 324 28.47 -10.87 -13.16
N ARG A 325 28.34 -11.83 -12.25
CA ARG A 325 28.42 -11.58 -10.79
C ARG A 325 29.65 -12.23 -10.10
N VAL A 326 30.61 -12.75 -10.87
CA VAL A 326 31.78 -13.42 -10.32
C VAL A 326 32.83 -12.39 -9.90
N GLY A 327 33.14 -12.32 -8.61
CA GLY A 327 34.45 -11.96 -8.11
C GLY A 327 34.68 -10.53 -7.66
N THR A 328 34.07 -10.08 -6.58
CA THR A 328 34.78 -9.17 -5.65
C THR A 328 34.47 -9.62 -4.22
N LYS A 329 35.50 -9.81 -3.39
CA LYS A 329 35.36 -9.97 -1.93
C LYS A 329 34.74 -8.66 -1.40
N ARG A 330 33.42 -8.61 -1.33
CA ARG A 330 32.74 -7.44 -0.77
C ARG A 330 32.70 -7.57 0.75
N LYS A 331 32.91 -6.45 1.43
CA LYS A 331 32.77 -6.34 2.89
C LYS A 331 31.29 -6.59 3.23
N PHE A 332 31.02 -7.41 4.26
CA PHE A 332 29.69 -7.58 4.80
C PHE A 332 29.14 -6.25 5.29
N ILE A 333 27.92 -5.92 4.90
CA ILE A 333 27.22 -4.70 5.31
C ILE A 333 26.10 -5.11 6.26
N PRO A 334 26.17 -4.74 7.56
CA PRO A 334 25.16 -5.11 8.53
C PRO A 334 23.85 -4.35 8.32
N LEU A 335 22.75 -4.95 8.76
CA LEU A 335 21.43 -4.29 8.81
C LEU A 335 21.37 -3.23 9.92
N LEU A 336 22.09 -3.43 11.01
CA LEU A 336 22.25 -2.48 12.11
C LEU A 336 23.47 -1.58 11.85
N GLY A 337 23.29 -0.39 11.28
CA GLY A 337 24.43 0.51 11.05
C GLY A 337 24.04 1.85 10.44
N SER A 338 24.98 2.80 10.48
CA SER A 338 24.80 4.16 9.95
C SER A 338 24.64 4.25 8.42
N GLU A 339 24.99 3.19 7.69
CA GLU A 339 24.90 3.13 6.22
C GLU A 339 23.55 2.61 5.70
N GLN A 340 22.63 2.21 6.59
CA GLN A 340 21.31 1.66 6.20
C GLN A 340 20.53 2.56 5.25
N GLY A 341 20.65 3.87 5.37
CA GLY A 341 19.99 4.82 4.48
C GLY A 341 20.34 4.63 2.99
N ALA A 342 21.54 4.10 2.71
CA ALA A 342 22.09 3.92 1.37
C ALA A 342 21.88 2.50 0.80
N ILE A 343 21.59 1.49 1.65
CA ILE A 343 21.59 0.08 1.25
C ILE A 343 20.28 -0.37 0.59
N GLY A 344 19.14 0.20 0.99
CA GLY A 344 17.84 -0.26 0.53
C GLY A 344 17.58 0.05 -0.94
N GLN A 345 16.96 -0.88 -1.67
CA GLN A 345 16.46 -0.59 -3.01
C GLN A 345 15.33 0.44 -2.93
N VAL A 346 15.54 1.57 -3.59
CA VAL A 346 14.47 2.48 -3.97
C VAL A 346 13.90 1.97 -5.30
N PRO A 347 12.58 1.90 -5.49
CA PRO A 347 12.03 1.57 -6.79
C PRO A 347 12.66 2.45 -7.87
N SER A 348 13.39 1.84 -8.81
CA SER A 348 14.04 2.56 -9.91
C SER A 348 13.04 3.06 -10.96
N THR A 349 11.82 2.55 -10.90
CA THR A 349 10.74 2.88 -11.85
C THR A 349 9.54 3.42 -11.08
N ILE A 350 9.07 4.57 -11.49
CA ILE A 350 7.77 5.11 -11.05
C ILE A 350 6.71 4.36 -11.87
N ALA A 351 5.97 3.47 -11.22
CA ALA A 351 5.10 2.51 -11.90
C ALA A 351 4.02 3.20 -12.75
N GLU A 352 3.48 4.32 -12.27
CA GLU A 352 2.49 5.13 -12.98
C GLU A 352 3.02 5.63 -14.34
N THR A 353 4.33 5.82 -14.44
CA THR A 353 4.97 6.33 -15.64
C THR A 353 5.46 5.25 -16.60
N LEU A 354 5.17 3.98 -16.32
CA LEU A 354 5.49 2.89 -17.22
C LEU A 354 4.90 3.16 -18.62
N ARG A 355 5.74 3.13 -19.64
CA ARG A 355 5.35 3.49 -21.00
C ARG A 355 4.34 2.50 -21.57
N ILE A 356 3.38 3.03 -22.31
CA ILE A 356 2.54 2.27 -23.23
C ILE A 356 3.30 2.22 -24.56
N LEU A 357 3.61 1.02 -25.04
CA LEU A 357 4.19 0.83 -26.37
C LEU A 357 3.08 0.99 -27.41
N ALA A 358 3.41 1.56 -28.58
CA ALA A 358 2.43 1.82 -29.63
C ALA A 358 2.76 1.06 -30.91
N ALA A 359 1.72 0.57 -31.59
CA ALA A 359 1.78 0.02 -32.93
C ALA A 359 0.96 0.92 -33.88
N PRO A 360 1.52 1.44 -34.97
CA PRO A 360 0.79 2.30 -35.89
C PRO A 360 -0.26 1.51 -36.68
N GLN A 361 -1.46 2.05 -36.77
CA GLN A 361 -2.57 1.54 -37.56
C GLN A 361 -3.04 2.65 -38.53
N TRP A 362 -2.93 2.40 -39.82
CA TRP A 362 -3.31 3.35 -40.88
C TRP A 362 -4.82 3.30 -41.14
N ASP A 363 -5.57 3.95 -40.22
CA ASP A 363 -7.02 4.09 -40.25
C ASP A 363 -7.37 5.55 -39.85
N ASP A 364 -7.96 6.30 -40.78
CA ASP A 364 -8.21 7.73 -40.61
C ASP A 364 -9.50 8.03 -39.81
N ARG A 365 -10.20 7.00 -39.34
CA ARG A 365 -11.40 7.21 -38.52
C ARG A 365 -11.01 7.82 -37.17
N LEU A 366 -11.77 8.85 -36.79
CA LEU A 366 -11.62 9.50 -35.48
C LEU A 366 -11.98 8.52 -34.36
N ARG A 367 -11.10 8.43 -33.34
CA ARG A 367 -11.36 7.66 -32.13
C ARG A 367 -10.99 8.48 -30.91
N LEU A 368 -11.88 8.50 -29.92
CA LEU A 368 -11.64 9.15 -28.63
C LEU A 368 -11.09 8.14 -27.60
N ASN A 369 -10.00 8.48 -26.94
CA ASN A 369 -9.29 7.60 -26.00
C ASN A 369 -9.21 8.27 -24.62
N LEU A 370 -10.08 7.87 -23.69
CA LEU A 370 -10.02 8.35 -22.31
C LEU A 370 -9.02 7.51 -21.51
N MET A 371 -8.07 8.16 -20.87
CA MET A 371 -7.07 7.51 -20.02
C MET A 371 -7.42 7.69 -18.54
N LEU A 372 -7.73 6.60 -17.86
CA LEU A 372 -8.11 6.57 -16.45
C LEU A 372 -7.17 5.69 -15.64
N PRO A 373 -6.93 6.02 -14.35
CA PRO A 373 -6.21 5.12 -13.45
C PRO A 373 -7.02 3.87 -13.11
N ILE A 374 -8.35 3.99 -12.97
CA ILE A 374 -9.25 2.94 -12.49
C ILE A 374 -10.67 3.18 -13.02
N VAL A 375 -11.44 2.10 -13.20
CA VAL A 375 -12.88 2.13 -13.55
C VAL A 375 -13.75 1.32 -12.58
N ASP A 376 -13.23 0.88 -11.43
CA ASP A 376 -14.01 0.16 -10.42
C ASP A 376 -15.16 1.04 -9.89
N PRO A 377 -16.43 0.55 -9.89
CA PRO A 377 -17.58 1.30 -9.36
C PRO A 377 -17.39 1.83 -7.95
N ALA A 378 -16.67 1.08 -7.09
CA ALA A 378 -16.34 1.50 -5.73
C ALA A 378 -15.33 2.66 -5.65
N ALA A 379 -14.63 2.97 -6.75
CA ALA A 379 -13.61 4.02 -6.83
C ALA A 379 -14.05 5.23 -7.68
N ILE A 380 -15.25 5.21 -8.28
CA ILE A 380 -15.75 6.32 -9.07
C ILE A 380 -16.27 7.43 -8.16
N PHE A 381 -15.41 8.41 -7.89
CA PHE A 381 -15.73 9.60 -7.12
C PHE A 381 -14.96 10.80 -7.67
N GLY A 382 -15.50 12.00 -7.40
CA GLY A 382 -14.81 13.26 -7.68
C GLY A 382 -14.22 13.31 -9.09
N GLY A 383 -12.90 13.17 -9.17
CA GLY A 383 -12.18 13.33 -10.43
C GLY A 383 -12.50 12.31 -11.53
N ILE A 384 -12.75 11.05 -11.17
CA ILE A 384 -13.11 10.02 -12.18
C ILE A 384 -14.53 10.24 -12.69
N ASP A 385 -15.47 10.56 -11.81
CA ASP A 385 -16.84 10.89 -12.19
C ASP A 385 -16.88 12.12 -13.11
N THR A 386 -16.14 13.17 -12.77
CA THR A 386 -15.99 14.35 -13.63
C THR A 386 -15.40 13.99 -14.98
N ALA A 387 -14.39 13.12 -15.04
CA ALA A 387 -13.77 12.69 -16.28
C ALA A 387 -14.73 11.92 -17.19
N LEU A 388 -15.50 11.01 -16.62
CA LEU A 388 -16.52 10.25 -17.37
C LEU A 388 -17.61 11.19 -17.91
N LYS A 389 -18.14 12.11 -17.10
CA LYS A 389 -19.14 13.09 -17.53
C LYS A 389 -18.64 13.99 -18.67
N VAL A 390 -17.41 14.50 -18.57
CA VAL A 390 -16.79 15.31 -19.62
C VAL A 390 -16.61 14.49 -20.90
N PHE A 391 -16.15 13.24 -20.76
CA PHE A 391 -15.95 12.35 -21.89
C PHE A 391 -17.28 12.01 -22.61
N ASP A 392 -18.32 11.71 -21.84
CA ASP A 392 -19.66 11.43 -22.40
C ASP A 392 -20.23 12.65 -23.14
N GLN A 393 -20.09 13.86 -22.60
CA GLN A 393 -20.50 15.10 -23.29
C GLN A 393 -19.76 15.30 -24.61
N ILE A 394 -18.45 14.99 -24.66
CA ILE A 394 -17.66 15.06 -25.90
C ILE A 394 -18.12 13.99 -26.87
N LEU A 395 -18.37 12.76 -26.43
CA LEU A 395 -18.89 11.67 -27.28
C LEU A 395 -20.26 12.01 -27.87
N GLU A 396 -21.18 12.53 -27.06
CA GLU A 396 -22.49 12.95 -27.52
C GLU A 396 -22.41 14.05 -28.61
N ALA A 397 -21.53 15.03 -28.38
CA ALA A 397 -21.34 16.14 -29.30
C ALA A 397 -20.65 15.73 -30.63
N VAL A 398 -19.80 14.71 -30.64
CA VAL A 398 -19.20 14.13 -31.87
C VAL A 398 -20.25 13.35 -32.65
N GLY A 399 -21.11 12.61 -31.97
CA GLY A 399 -22.18 11.80 -32.53
C GLY A 399 -22.04 10.28 -32.32
N PRO A 400 -23.09 9.50 -32.64
CA PRO A 400 -23.22 8.11 -32.18
C PRO A 400 -22.28 7.09 -32.85
N HIS A 401 -21.68 7.46 -33.97
CA HIS A 401 -20.84 6.53 -34.75
C HIS A 401 -19.33 6.60 -34.42
N ILE A 402 -18.97 7.39 -33.41
CA ILE A 402 -17.58 7.53 -32.99
C ILE A 402 -17.10 6.29 -32.23
N GLU A 403 -15.88 5.84 -32.52
CA GLU A 403 -15.21 4.83 -31.73
C GLU A 403 -14.69 5.44 -30.42
N ALA A 404 -14.96 4.77 -29.31
CA ALA A 404 -14.55 5.21 -27.97
C ALA A 404 -13.74 4.11 -27.27
N ARG A 405 -12.61 4.50 -26.70
CA ARG A 405 -11.74 3.61 -25.96
C ARG A 405 -11.39 4.23 -24.60
N ILE A 406 -11.56 3.45 -23.55
CA ILE A 406 -11.12 3.81 -22.19
C ILE A 406 -9.87 2.97 -21.87
N ILE A 407 -8.74 3.60 -21.59
CA ILE A 407 -7.45 2.95 -21.31
C ILE A 407 -7.21 3.04 -19.80
N VAL A 408 -7.24 1.90 -19.11
CA VAL A 408 -7.07 1.83 -17.65
C VAL A 408 -5.64 1.46 -17.32
N THR A 409 -4.95 2.30 -16.54
CA THR A 409 -3.50 2.23 -16.38
C THR A 409 -3.00 1.67 -15.06
N GLU A 410 -3.75 1.76 -13.95
CA GLU A 410 -3.25 1.39 -12.61
C GLU A 410 -3.96 0.21 -11.95
N ALA A 411 -5.28 0.14 -12.04
CA ALA A 411 -6.04 -0.96 -11.43
C ALA A 411 -6.63 -1.87 -12.49
N ARG A 412 -6.49 -3.20 -12.31
CA ARG A 412 -7.12 -4.17 -13.24
C ARG A 412 -8.59 -3.90 -13.38
N VAL A 413 -9.06 -4.04 -14.60
CA VAL A 413 -10.48 -3.93 -14.91
C VAL A 413 -11.16 -5.22 -14.43
N GLY A 414 -12.01 -5.05 -13.40
CA GLY A 414 -12.95 -6.07 -12.92
C GLY A 414 -14.35 -5.74 -13.40
N ASP A 415 -15.26 -5.51 -12.44
CA ASP A 415 -16.59 -5.01 -12.74
C ASP A 415 -16.52 -3.57 -13.23
N VAL A 416 -17.24 -3.26 -14.29
CA VAL A 416 -17.38 -1.89 -14.82
C VAL A 416 -18.69 -1.27 -14.31
N PRO A 417 -18.73 0.08 -14.13
CA PRO A 417 -19.94 0.75 -13.73
C PRO A 417 -21.05 0.61 -14.79
N ASP A 418 -22.28 0.80 -14.37
CA ASP A 418 -23.46 0.69 -15.24
C ASP A 418 -23.38 1.60 -16.48
N SER A 419 -22.75 2.76 -16.36
CA SER A 419 -22.52 3.69 -17.48
C SER A 419 -21.59 3.13 -18.55
N LEU A 420 -20.80 2.10 -18.25
CA LEU A 420 -19.87 1.47 -19.18
C LEU A 420 -20.27 0.05 -19.59
N ARG A 421 -21.51 -0.37 -19.32
CA ARG A 421 -22.01 -1.74 -19.66
C ARG A 421 -21.93 -2.07 -21.16
N GLU A 422 -21.99 -1.08 -22.03
CA GLU A 422 -21.89 -1.26 -23.48
C GLU A 422 -20.44 -1.41 -23.97
N TYR A 423 -19.46 -1.22 -23.09
CA TYR A 423 -18.05 -1.35 -23.45
C TYR A 423 -17.57 -2.80 -23.32
N VAL A 424 -16.90 -3.30 -24.36
CA VAL A 424 -16.23 -4.59 -24.33
C VAL A 424 -14.90 -4.45 -23.58
N VAL A 425 -14.68 -5.25 -22.55
CA VAL A 425 -13.43 -5.25 -21.80
C VAL A 425 -12.42 -6.18 -22.47
N GLN A 426 -11.21 -5.67 -22.73
CA GLN A 426 -10.09 -6.43 -23.30
C GLN A 426 -8.77 -6.07 -22.62
N LYS A 427 -7.75 -6.91 -22.76
CA LYS A 427 -6.39 -6.58 -22.33
C LYS A 427 -5.67 -5.80 -23.43
N ILE A 428 -4.67 -5.02 -23.02
CA ILE A 428 -3.80 -4.34 -23.98
C ILE A 428 -3.12 -5.38 -24.91
N GLY A 429 -3.16 -5.13 -26.22
CA GLY A 429 -2.64 -6.03 -27.26
C GLY A 429 -3.64 -7.06 -27.76
N GLU A 430 -4.85 -7.15 -27.17
CA GLU A 430 -5.96 -7.92 -27.74
C GLU A 430 -6.79 -7.04 -28.67
N GLU A 431 -7.37 -7.63 -29.71
CA GLU A 431 -8.28 -6.95 -30.63
C GLU A 431 -9.73 -7.38 -30.36
N ALA A 432 -10.62 -6.41 -30.15
CA ALA A 432 -12.05 -6.64 -30.16
C ALA A 432 -12.69 -5.75 -31.22
N PRO A 433 -13.48 -6.32 -32.14
CA PRO A 433 -14.23 -5.56 -33.14
C PRO A 433 -15.46 -4.90 -32.51
N ALA A 434 -15.25 -3.94 -31.61
CA ALA A 434 -16.31 -3.23 -30.91
C ALA A 434 -16.09 -1.73 -31.03
N GLN A 435 -17.22 -0.99 -31.18
CA GLN A 435 -17.18 0.47 -31.26
C GLN A 435 -16.77 1.12 -29.92
N ARG A 436 -17.06 0.45 -28.79
CA ARG A 436 -16.76 0.91 -27.43
C ARG A 436 -15.95 -0.15 -26.67
N VAL A 437 -14.76 0.21 -26.20
CA VAL A 437 -13.82 -0.73 -25.61
C VAL A 437 -13.21 -0.15 -24.32
N VAL A 438 -13.10 -0.97 -23.28
CA VAL A 438 -12.23 -0.73 -22.11
C VAL A 438 -10.99 -1.59 -22.25
N VAL A 439 -9.83 -0.96 -22.33
CA VAL A 439 -8.53 -1.64 -22.41
C VAL A 439 -7.87 -1.67 -21.04
N ASP A 440 -7.70 -2.86 -20.49
CA ASP A 440 -6.86 -3.07 -19.30
C ASP A 440 -5.37 -2.99 -19.71
N ALA A 441 -4.77 -1.83 -19.44
CA ALA A 441 -3.35 -1.56 -19.69
C ALA A 441 -2.50 -1.64 -18.41
N THR A 442 -2.98 -2.30 -17.36
CA THR A 442 -2.24 -2.46 -16.10
C THR A 442 -1.00 -3.34 -16.25
N GLN A 443 -1.05 -4.32 -17.15
CA GLN A 443 0.08 -5.21 -17.48
C GLN A 443 0.69 -4.89 -18.86
N ARG A 444 0.93 -3.60 -19.12
CA ARG A 444 1.38 -3.07 -20.42
C ARG A 444 2.84 -3.34 -20.78
N LYS A 445 3.64 -3.93 -19.89
CA LYS A 445 5.05 -4.22 -20.17
C LYS A 445 5.18 -5.24 -21.30
N GLY A 446 5.70 -4.80 -22.45
CA GLY A 446 5.90 -5.64 -23.63
C GLY A 446 4.65 -5.83 -24.52
N ALA A 447 3.53 -5.20 -24.14
CA ALA A 447 2.32 -5.17 -24.97
C ALA A 447 2.23 -3.85 -25.75
N TYR A 448 1.56 -3.89 -26.89
CA TYR A 448 1.40 -2.74 -27.79
C TYR A 448 -0.07 -2.30 -27.81
N LEU A 449 -0.26 -0.99 -27.79
CA LEU A 449 -1.54 -0.34 -28.07
C LEU A 449 -1.54 0.10 -29.53
N ASP A 450 -2.56 -0.25 -30.29
CA ASP A 450 -2.76 0.30 -31.63
C ASP A 450 -3.07 1.80 -31.53
N ILE A 451 -2.42 2.60 -32.38
CA ILE A 451 -2.67 4.06 -32.49
C ILE A 451 -2.91 4.44 -33.96
N ARG A 452 -3.82 5.41 -34.15
CA ARG A 452 -4.25 5.91 -35.46
C ARG A 452 -3.90 7.39 -35.65
N PRO A 453 -3.85 7.88 -36.88
CA PRO A 453 -3.60 9.31 -37.15
C PRO A 453 -4.55 10.26 -36.40
N ASN A 454 -5.83 9.89 -36.30
CA ASN A 454 -6.88 10.70 -35.70
C ASN A 454 -7.34 10.21 -34.32
N ASP A 455 -6.46 9.49 -33.60
CA ASP A 455 -6.71 9.22 -32.18
C ASP A 455 -6.57 10.50 -31.36
N VAL A 456 -7.59 10.83 -30.58
CA VAL A 456 -7.58 11.92 -29.61
C VAL A 456 -7.47 11.33 -28.22
N PHE A 457 -6.43 11.68 -27.47
CA PHE A 457 -6.25 11.23 -26.10
C PHE A 457 -6.81 12.24 -25.13
N VAL A 458 -7.60 11.75 -24.16
CA VAL A 458 -8.14 12.52 -23.02
C VAL A 458 -7.45 12.05 -21.76
N ALA A 459 -6.62 12.89 -21.16
CA ALA A 459 -5.86 12.61 -19.95
C ALA A 459 -6.55 13.21 -18.73
N THR A 460 -6.45 12.54 -17.56
CA THR A 460 -7.22 12.89 -16.36
C THR A 460 -6.37 13.07 -15.09
N ALA A 461 -5.10 12.69 -15.15
CA ALA A 461 -4.09 12.87 -14.11
C ALA A 461 -2.72 13.03 -14.77
N TRP A 462 -1.72 13.58 -14.05
CA TRP A 462 -0.41 13.85 -14.64
C TRP A 462 0.26 12.61 -15.27
N TRP A 463 0.13 11.43 -14.68
CA TRP A 463 0.72 10.19 -15.23
C TRP A 463 -0.02 9.66 -16.45
N THR A 464 -1.35 9.87 -16.51
CA THR A 464 -2.10 9.59 -17.75
C THR A 464 -1.76 10.62 -18.81
N ALA A 465 -1.58 11.89 -18.47
CA ALA A 465 -1.14 12.94 -19.38
C ALA A 465 0.29 12.68 -19.90
N LEU A 466 1.22 12.25 -19.03
CA LEU A 466 2.57 11.88 -19.44
C LEU A 466 2.56 10.75 -20.49
N ASN A 467 1.70 9.75 -20.31
CA ASN A 467 1.56 8.67 -21.28
C ASN A 467 0.80 9.11 -22.54
N ALA A 468 -0.23 9.95 -22.41
CA ALA A 468 -0.94 10.55 -23.55
C ALA A 468 0.00 11.37 -24.44
N PHE A 469 0.85 12.22 -23.86
CA PHE A 469 1.83 12.98 -24.61
C PHE A 469 2.89 12.11 -25.29
N ARG A 470 3.32 11.01 -24.65
CA ARG A 470 4.22 10.04 -25.28
C ARG A 470 3.56 9.35 -26.50
N LEU A 471 2.28 9.00 -26.39
CA LEU A 471 1.53 8.44 -27.52
C LEU A 471 1.31 9.48 -28.63
N HIS A 472 1.01 10.72 -28.26
CA HIS A 472 0.91 11.85 -29.18
C HIS A 472 2.22 12.12 -29.92
N ASP A 473 3.37 12.05 -29.22
CA ASP A 473 4.68 12.19 -29.84
C ASP A 473 4.93 11.04 -30.86
N LEU A 474 4.56 9.80 -30.51
CA LEU A 474 4.63 8.67 -31.45
C LEU A 474 3.66 8.83 -32.64
N GLN A 475 2.43 9.36 -32.44
CA GLN A 475 1.54 9.70 -33.54
C GLN A 475 2.20 10.73 -34.47
N LYS A 476 2.87 11.74 -33.91
CA LYS A 476 3.59 12.76 -34.69
C LYS A 476 4.71 12.14 -35.51
N ASP A 477 5.46 11.20 -34.94
CA ASP A 477 6.55 10.50 -35.63
C ASP A 477 6.03 9.58 -36.73
N PHE A 478 4.90 8.89 -36.51
CA PHE A 478 4.36 7.95 -37.53
C PHE A 478 3.52 8.63 -38.59
N PHE A 479 2.71 9.64 -38.24
CA PHE A 479 1.64 10.15 -39.12
C PHE A 479 1.77 11.64 -39.44
N GLY A 480 2.68 12.38 -38.77
CA GLY A 480 2.89 13.80 -38.98
C GLY A 480 2.19 14.67 -37.95
N LYS A 481 1.04 15.28 -38.27
CA LYS A 481 0.35 16.22 -37.36
C LYS A 481 -0.84 15.57 -36.66
N PRO A 482 -0.69 15.08 -35.42
CA PRO A 482 -1.79 14.49 -34.66
C PRO A 482 -2.73 15.57 -34.07
N PRO A 483 -3.96 15.20 -33.69
CA PRO A 483 -4.83 16.03 -32.87
C PRO A 483 -4.20 16.35 -31.51
N LYS A 484 -4.54 17.51 -30.94
CA LYS A 484 -4.09 17.87 -29.58
C LYS A 484 -4.64 16.92 -28.51
N VAL A 485 -3.88 16.75 -27.43
CA VAL A 485 -4.31 16.02 -26.25
C VAL A 485 -5.31 16.87 -25.46
N ILE A 486 -6.45 16.31 -25.12
CA ILE A 486 -7.39 16.93 -24.18
C ILE A 486 -6.89 16.59 -22.77
N TYR A 487 -6.52 17.60 -21.98
CA TYR A 487 -6.05 17.39 -20.61
C TYR A 487 -7.05 17.98 -19.62
N LEU A 488 -7.75 17.09 -18.90
CA LEU A 488 -8.61 17.46 -17.79
C LEU A 488 -7.75 17.68 -16.55
N ILE A 489 -7.43 18.92 -16.27
CA ILE A 489 -6.60 19.35 -15.14
C ILE A 489 -7.48 19.55 -13.92
N GLN A 490 -7.40 18.64 -12.96
CA GLN A 490 -8.30 18.60 -11.82
C GLN A 490 -7.70 19.16 -10.53
N ASP A 491 -6.39 19.32 -10.47
CA ASP A 491 -5.65 19.95 -9.37
C ASP A 491 -4.27 20.38 -9.89
N PHE A 492 -3.50 21.09 -9.08
CA PHE A 492 -2.08 21.28 -9.32
C PHE A 492 -1.29 20.10 -8.73
N GLU A 493 -1.23 19.02 -9.49
CA GLU A 493 -0.74 17.73 -9.03
C GLU A 493 0.77 17.66 -8.70
N PRO A 494 1.67 18.52 -9.22
CA PRO A 494 3.05 18.58 -8.73
C PRO A 494 3.13 18.74 -7.21
N ASP A 495 2.27 19.56 -6.60
CA ASP A 495 2.24 19.81 -5.15
C ASP A 495 1.77 18.60 -4.30
N PHE A 496 1.33 17.50 -4.93
CA PHE A 496 1.08 16.24 -4.21
C PHE A 496 2.37 15.57 -3.71
N TYR A 497 3.50 16.01 -4.24
CA TYR A 497 4.81 15.44 -3.97
C TYR A 497 5.74 16.51 -3.44
N GLY A 498 6.49 16.21 -2.37
CA GLY A 498 7.64 17.04 -2.01
C GLY A 498 8.64 17.07 -3.18
N TRP A 499 9.72 17.84 -3.05
CA TRP A 499 10.81 17.94 -4.04
C TRP A 499 11.27 16.54 -4.49
N SER A 500 10.88 16.14 -5.70
CA SER A 500 11.07 14.74 -6.16
C SER A 500 10.97 14.63 -7.68
N THR A 501 11.38 13.47 -8.22
CA THR A 501 11.19 13.13 -9.63
C THR A 501 9.69 13.16 -10.02
N ARG A 502 8.77 12.74 -9.12
CA ARG A 502 7.34 12.82 -9.40
C ARG A 502 6.85 14.26 -9.57
N TYR A 503 7.32 15.18 -8.72
CA TYR A 503 7.05 16.60 -8.89
C TYR A 503 7.46 17.07 -10.30
N SER A 504 8.71 16.81 -10.69
CA SER A 504 9.24 17.22 -11.99
C SER A 504 8.50 16.60 -13.18
N LEU A 505 8.16 15.32 -13.09
CA LEU A 505 7.40 14.65 -14.16
C LEU A 505 5.96 15.15 -14.26
N ALA A 506 5.30 15.42 -13.13
CA ALA A 506 3.97 16.01 -13.11
C ALA A 506 4.00 17.41 -13.72
N GLU A 507 4.95 18.25 -13.29
CA GLU A 507 5.09 19.62 -13.82
C GLU A 507 5.39 19.62 -15.33
N SER A 508 6.20 18.67 -15.83
CA SER A 508 6.52 18.56 -17.26
C SER A 508 5.29 18.40 -18.16
N THR A 509 4.19 17.83 -17.64
CA THR A 509 2.95 17.66 -18.41
C THR A 509 2.21 18.98 -18.60
N TYR A 510 2.35 19.92 -17.68
CA TYR A 510 1.76 21.25 -17.78
C TYR A 510 2.53 22.17 -18.73
N MET A 511 3.79 21.86 -19.04
CA MET A 511 4.62 22.60 -20.00
C MET A 511 4.28 22.29 -21.49
N ARG A 512 3.35 21.35 -21.75
CA ARG A 512 2.92 20.94 -23.10
C ARG A 512 1.72 21.74 -23.63
N GLY A 513 1.64 23.04 -23.31
CA GLY A 513 0.46 23.87 -23.63
C GLY A 513 0.10 23.94 -25.10
N GLU A 514 1.09 23.96 -26.02
CA GLU A 514 0.85 23.99 -27.48
C GLU A 514 0.17 22.71 -27.99
N ASP A 515 0.47 21.55 -27.39
CA ASP A 515 -0.09 20.25 -27.76
C ASP A 515 -1.37 19.93 -26.97
N THR A 516 -1.90 20.91 -26.22
CA THR A 516 -2.96 20.66 -25.22
C THR A 516 -4.22 21.48 -25.52
N ILE A 517 -5.38 20.83 -25.35
CA ILE A 517 -6.66 21.46 -25.07
C ILE A 517 -6.85 21.32 -23.56
N ALA A 518 -6.65 22.38 -22.78
CA ALA A 518 -6.72 22.33 -21.33
C ALA A 518 -8.17 22.53 -20.86
N LEU A 519 -8.73 21.52 -20.21
CA LEU A 519 -10.00 21.61 -19.48
C LEU A 519 -9.68 21.70 -17.98
N ILE A 520 -9.83 22.87 -17.38
CA ILE A 520 -9.35 23.13 -16.02
C ILE A 520 -10.53 23.20 -15.06
N ASN A 521 -10.46 22.37 -14.02
CA ASN A 521 -11.52 22.22 -13.02
C ASN A 521 -11.44 23.32 -11.96
N SER A 522 -12.37 24.24 -11.99
CA SER A 522 -12.56 25.42 -11.18
C SER A 522 -11.86 26.71 -11.66
N GLU A 523 -12.45 27.82 -11.27
CA GLU A 523 -11.98 29.16 -11.63
C GLU A 523 -10.67 29.51 -10.92
N GLU A 524 -10.52 29.12 -9.65
CA GLU A 524 -9.29 29.37 -8.88
C GLU A 524 -8.11 28.66 -9.52
N LEU A 525 -8.29 27.37 -9.87
CA LEU A 525 -7.24 26.58 -10.52
C LEU A 525 -6.92 27.16 -11.91
N MET A 526 -7.93 27.56 -12.69
CA MET A 526 -7.74 28.20 -13.99
C MET A 526 -6.87 29.45 -13.86
N ASN A 527 -7.21 30.34 -12.91
CA ASN A 527 -6.46 31.59 -12.73
C ASN A 527 -5.01 31.30 -12.30
N TYR A 528 -4.79 30.34 -11.39
CA TYR A 528 -3.46 29.91 -11.00
C TYR A 528 -2.65 29.34 -12.16
N MET A 529 -3.27 28.48 -12.97
CA MET A 529 -2.61 27.87 -14.13
C MET A 529 -2.29 28.91 -15.20
N ALA A 530 -3.16 29.90 -15.41
CA ALA A 530 -2.95 30.97 -16.39
C ALA A 530 -1.78 31.90 -16.05
N GLU A 531 -1.44 32.03 -14.78
CA GLU A 531 -0.26 32.80 -14.33
C GLU A 531 1.06 32.06 -14.57
N LYS A 532 1.04 30.73 -14.56
CA LYS A 532 2.26 29.90 -14.59
C LYS A 532 2.54 29.25 -15.94
N TYR A 533 1.49 28.88 -16.68
CA TYR A 533 1.61 28.08 -17.89
C TYR A 533 0.85 28.68 -19.05
N LEU A 534 1.43 28.60 -20.24
CA LEU A 534 0.81 29.07 -21.46
C LEU A 534 -0.05 27.95 -22.08
N TYR A 535 -1.37 28.14 -22.05
CA TYR A 535 -2.32 27.31 -22.78
C TYR A 535 -3.04 28.15 -23.82
N PRO A 536 -2.67 28.05 -25.12
CA PRO A 536 -3.39 28.76 -26.18
C PRO A 536 -4.86 28.34 -26.27
N THR A 537 -5.13 27.07 -25.96
CA THR A 537 -6.50 26.52 -25.96
C THR A 537 -6.84 26.05 -24.53
N LYS A 538 -7.72 26.77 -23.86
CA LYS A 538 -8.14 26.43 -22.49
C LYS A 538 -9.61 26.77 -22.28
N MET A 539 -10.27 25.95 -21.45
CA MET A 539 -11.65 26.13 -20.99
C MET A 539 -11.74 25.82 -19.51
N VAL A 540 -12.65 26.49 -18.79
CA VAL A 540 -12.90 26.22 -17.38
C VAL A 540 -14.13 25.32 -17.24
N ILE A 541 -14.05 24.32 -16.35
CA ILE A 541 -15.19 23.59 -15.85
C ILE A 541 -15.59 24.26 -14.54
N PRO A 542 -16.74 24.94 -14.50
CA PRO A 542 -17.18 25.62 -13.29
C PRO A 542 -17.53 24.61 -12.20
N TYR A 543 -17.43 25.05 -10.95
CA TYR A 543 -17.86 24.24 -9.83
C TYR A 543 -19.38 24.01 -9.86
N GLU A 544 -19.78 22.74 -9.75
CA GLU A 544 -21.16 22.33 -9.51
C GLU A 544 -21.23 21.47 -8.24
N PRO A 545 -22.13 21.80 -7.28
CA PRO A 545 -22.25 20.98 -6.08
C PRO A 545 -22.75 19.57 -6.43
N ASN A 546 -22.02 18.54 -5.96
CA ASN A 546 -22.40 17.14 -6.15
C ASN A 546 -23.56 16.72 -5.22
N VAL A 547 -23.70 17.41 -4.08
CA VAL A 547 -24.75 17.12 -3.10
C VAL A 547 -25.91 18.09 -3.32
N LYS A 548 -27.02 17.57 -3.83
CA LYS A 548 -28.30 18.28 -3.81
C LYS A 548 -28.88 18.08 -2.41
N VAL A 549 -28.76 19.08 -1.57
CA VAL A 549 -29.63 19.18 -0.40
C VAL A 549 -31.04 19.40 -0.97
N ASP A 550 -31.94 18.45 -0.75
CA ASP A 550 -33.28 18.44 -1.36
C ASP A 550 -33.90 19.83 -1.28
N GLY A 551 -34.28 20.36 -2.44
CA GLY A 551 -34.94 21.68 -2.56
C GLY A 551 -36.33 21.78 -1.85
N ALA A 552 -36.78 20.67 -1.25
CA ALA A 552 -37.90 20.63 -0.32
C ALA A 552 -37.58 21.15 1.09
N LEU A 553 -36.31 21.21 1.46
CA LEU A 553 -35.85 21.76 2.76
C LEU A 553 -35.54 23.24 2.57
N THR A 554 -36.55 24.08 2.53
CA THR A 554 -36.37 25.54 2.59
C THR A 554 -35.87 26.01 3.96
N GLU A 555 -36.01 25.19 4.97
CA GLU A 555 -35.71 25.50 6.38
C GLU A 555 -35.12 24.29 7.09
N VAL A 556 -34.01 24.46 7.78
CA VAL A 556 -33.31 23.39 8.53
C VAL A 556 -33.08 23.81 9.99
N ARG A 557 -33.21 22.84 10.89
CA ARG A 557 -32.85 23.03 12.30
C ARG A 557 -31.39 22.61 12.50
N ARG A 558 -30.53 23.59 12.77
CA ARG A 558 -29.12 23.36 13.04
C ARG A 558 -28.87 22.78 14.42
N GLU A 559 -27.85 21.91 14.50
CA GLU A 559 -27.38 21.29 15.75
C GLU A 559 -25.95 21.76 16.06
N LYS A 560 -25.54 21.62 17.32
CA LYS A 560 -24.16 21.87 17.74
C LYS A 560 -23.22 20.77 17.20
N VAL A 561 -22.96 20.82 15.90
CA VAL A 561 -22.18 19.84 15.16
C VAL A 561 -21.12 20.54 14.32
N ILE A 562 -19.87 20.09 14.48
CA ILE A 562 -18.72 20.46 13.65
C ILE A 562 -18.45 19.29 12.70
N LEU A 563 -18.37 19.56 11.39
CA LEU A 563 -17.91 18.61 10.38
C LEU A 563 -16.45 18.90 10.04
N PHE A 564 -15.56 17.97 10.33
CA PHE A 564 -14.17 18.05 9.90
C PHE A 564 -13.94 17.11 8.70
N TYR A 565 -13.65 17.70 7.53
CA TYR A 565 -13.25 16.92 6.36
C TYR A 565 -11.82 16.43 6.56
N SER A 566 -11.67 15.18 6.99
CA SER A 566 -10.45 14.57 7.45
C SER A 566 -9.97 13.49 6.51
N ARG A 567 -8.78 13.67 5.92
CA ARG A 567 -8.15 12.70 5.04
C ARG A 567 -6.66 12.54 5.38
N PRO A 568 -6.32 11.65 6.33
CA PRO A 568 -4.92 11.43 6.73
C PRO A 568 -4.01 11.00 5.58
N SER A 569 -4.52 10.28 4.58
CA SER A 569 -3.73 9.84 3.42
C SER A 569 -3.40 10.98 2.44
N ALA A 570 -4.17 12.06 2.45
CA ALA A 570 -4.00 13.20 1.57
C ALA A 570 -3.30 14.35 2.32
N LEU A 571 -1.97 14.38 2.29
CA LEU A 571 -1.14 15.34 3.06
C LEU A 571 -1.58 16.78 2.89
N ARG A 572 -2.01 17.16 1.68
CA ARG A 572 -2.49 18.52 1.40
C ARG A 572 -3.75 18.93 2.15
N ASN A 573 -4.49 17.98 2.75
CA ASN A 573 -5.67 18.27 3.56
C ASN A 573 -5.35 18.62 5.02
N CYS A 574 -4.06 18.71 5.41
CA CYS A 574 -3.59 19.19 6.72
C CYS A 574 -4.32 18.53 7.89
N PHE A 575 -4.46 17.20 7.84
CA PHE A 575 -5.19 16.42 8.84
C PHE A 575 -4.69 16.67 10.27
N GLU A 576 -3.36 16.61 10.44
CA GLU A 576 -2.73 16.76 11.75
C GLU A 576 -3.01 18.15 12.34
N ALA A 577 -2.85 19.20 11.53
CA ALA A 577 -3.14 20.58 11.95
C ALA A 577 -4.63 20.75 12.29
N GLY A 578 -5.53 20.10 11.57
CA GLY A 578 -6.96 20.11 11.84
C GLY A 578 -7.30 19.47 13.20
N ILE A 579 -6.74 18.29 13.50
CA ILE A 579 -6.91 17.61 14.78
C ILE A 579 -6.33 18.45 15.93
N ASP A 580 -5.12 18.97 15.76
CA ASP A 580 -4.46 19.78 16.78
C ASP A 580 -5.22 21.08 17.03
N GLY A 581 -5.75 21.71 15.98
CA GLY A 581 -6.57 22.91 16.06
C GLY A 581 -7.89 22.68 16.81
N LEU A 582 -8.61 21.58 16.51
CA LEU A 582 -9.81 21.18 17.22
C LEU A 582 -9.52 20.88 18.70
N SER A 583 -8.43 20.18 18.97
CA SER A 583 -7.97 19.87 20.32
C SER A 583 -7.62 21.14 21.11
N LEU A 584 -6.94 22.10 20.49
CA LEU A 584 -6.57 23.37 21.10
C LEU A 584 -7.79 24.22 21.39
N TRP A 585 -8.75 24.30 20.43
CA TRP A 585 -10.04 24.96 20.65
C TRP A 585 -10.79 24.36 21.85
N ALA A 586 -10.87 23.03 21.90
CA ALA A 586 -11.56 22.34 22.99
C ALA A 586 -10.91 22.59 24.35
N ARG A 587 -9.58 22.65 24.43
CA ARG A 587 -8.87 23.00 25.68
C ARG A 587 -9.10 24.45 26.12
N ARG A 588 -9.19 25.39 25.17
CA ARG A 588 -9.47 26.79 25.46
C ARG A 588 -10.91 27.04 25.87
N ASN A 589 -11.85 26.23 25.35
CA ASN A 589 -13.29 26.40 25.53
C ASN A 589 -13.96 25.09 26.03
N PRO A 590 -13.58 24.55 27.22
CA PRO A 590 -13.98 23.19 27.65
C PRO A 590 -15.48 23.03 27.84
N VAL A 591 -16.18 24.07 28.36
CA VAL A 591 -17.64 24.04 28.56
C VAL A 591 -18.36 24.00 27.21
N GLN A 592 -17.94 24.81 26.26
CA GLN A 592 -18.51 24.83 24.91
C GLN A 592 -18.23 23.50 24.18
N ALA A 593 -16.99 23.01 24.22
CA ALA A 593 -16.58 21.77 23.58
C ALA A 593 -17.35 20.54 24.11
N SER A 594 -17.76 20.54 25.38
CA SER A 594 -18.58 19.46 25.97
C SER A 594 -19.99 19.37 25.37
N GLN A 595 -20.48 20.46 24.77
CA GLN A 595 -21.82 20.56 24.18
C GLN A 595 -21.83 20.31 22.65
N TRP A 596 -20.66 20.38 22.01
CA TRP A 596 -20.51 20.19 20.57
C TRP A 596 -20.05 18.79 20.22
N ARG A 597 -20.57 18.25 19.13
CA ARG A 597 -20.12 16.98 18.55
C ARG A 597 -19.27 17.26 17.34
N VAL A 598 -18.17 16.50 17.19
CA VAL A 598 -17.28 16.59 16.03
C VAL A 598 -17.40 15.30 15.21
N TYR A 599 -17.67 15.42 13.92
CA TYR A 599 -17.67 14.29 13.00
C TYR A 599 -16.48 14.44 12.05
N CYS A 600 -15.56 13.46 12.08
CA CYS A 600 -14.48 13.34 11.12
C CYS A 600 -14.99 12.53 9.91
N ILE A 601 -15.15 13.21 8.78
CA ILE A 601 -15.71 12.68 7.53
C ILE A 601 -14.66 12.63 6.43
N GLY A 602 -14.84 11.78 5.42
CA GLY A 602 -14.01 11.72 4.21
C GLY A 602 -13.14 10.48 4.09
N GLU A 603 -12.36 10.13 5.11
CA GLU A 603 -11.54 8.91 5.13
C GLU A 603 -11.65 8.20 6.48
N ASP A 604 -11.62 6.86 6.45
CA ASP A 604 -11.63 6.05 7.66
C ASP A 604 -10.22 5.96 8.24
N PHE A 605 -10.09 6.23 9.55
CA PHE A 605 -8.82 6.13 10.24
C PHE A 605 -9.01 5.66 11.69
N ALA A 606 -7.93 5.27 12.35
CA ALA A 606 -8.00 4.78 13.72
C ALA A 606 -8.50 5.88 14.68
N PRO A 607 -9.61 5.68 15.44
CA PRO A 607 -10.18 6.69 16.32
C PRO A 607 -9.19 7.29 17.31
N LYS A 608 -8.16 6.54 17.70
CA LYS A 608 -7.09 7.02 18.60
C LYS A 608 -6.36 8.28 18.10
N LEU A 609 -6.35 8.53 16.79
CA LEU A 609 -5.73 9.73 16.22
C LEU A 609 -6.55 11.00 16.51
N ALA A 610 -7.82 10.86 16.88
CA ALA A 610 -8.70 11.96 17.26
C ALA A 610 -9.05 11.98 18.77
N ASN A 611 -8.40 11.16 19.60
CA ASN A 611 -8.70 11.04 21.04
C ASN A 611 -8.51 12.36 21.82
N SER A 612 -7.72 13.30 21.28
CA SER A 612 -7.51 14.62 21.88
C SER A 612 -8.69 15.58 21.66
N VAL A 613 -9.66 15.21 20.81
CA VAL A 613 -10.84 16.01 20.50
C VAL A 613 -12.05 15.40 21.21
N PRO A 614 -12.67 16.09 22.18
CA PRO A 614 -13.83 15.56 22.90
C PRO A 614 -15.03 15.39 21.96
N ASN A 615 -15.89 14.43 22.28
CA ASN A 615 -17.12 14.12 21.52
C ASN A 615 -16.89 13.93 20.00
N CYS A 616 -15.70 13.40 19.63
CA CYS A 616 -15.31 13.16 18.26
C CYS A 616 -15.74 11.76 17.79
N THR A 617 -16.35 11.69 16.63
CA THR A 617 -16.74 10.44 15.96
C THR A 617 -16.07 10.38 14.59
N VAL A 618 -15.32 9.32 14.33
CA VAL A 618 -14.77 9.02 13.00
C VAL A 618 -15.81 8.23 12.22
N THR A 619 -16.38 8.85 11.19
CA THR A 619 -17.38 8.22 10.32
C THR A 619 -16.78 7.70 9.03
N GLY A 620 -15.61 8.23 8.65
CA GLY A 620 -14.92 7.88 7.42
C GLY A 620 -15.70 8.30 6.17
N LYS A 621 -15.57 7.50 5.12
CA LYS A 621 -16.30 7.65 3.87
C LYS A 621 -17.73 7.13 4.05
N MET A 622 -18.71 7.92 3.67
CA MET A 622 -20.12 7.58 3.82
C MET A 622 -20.89 7.74 2.48
N PRO A 623 -22.06 7.10 2.34
CA PRO A 623 -22.97 7.33 1.21
C PRO A 623 -23.38 8.80 1.11
N LEU A 624 -23.67 9.26 -0.12
CA LEU A 624 -24.06 10.66 -0.39
C LEU A 624 -25.32 11.08 0.40
N GLU A 625 -26.27 10.18 0.59
CA GLU A 625 -27.49 10.43 1.35
C GLU A 625 -27.21 10.68 2.84
N GLU A 626 -26.34 9.87 3.47
CA GLU A 626 -25.93 10.08 4.85
C GLU A 626 -25.13 11.39 5.00
N TYR A 627 -24.26 11.70 4.03
CA TYR A 627 -23.52 12.95 4.00
C TYR A 627 -24.46 14.16 3.87
N ALA A 628 -25.47 14.11 2.98
CA ALA A 628 -26.49 15.14 2.86
C ALA A 628 -27.26 15.32 4.17
N GLY A 629 -27.59 14.22 4.86
CA GLY A 629 -28.22 14.25 6.18
C GLY A 629 -27.36 14.92 7.27
N LEU A 630 -26.04 14.77 7.22
CA LEU A 630 -25.13 15.49 8.12
C LEU A 630 -25.02 16.98 7.74
N LEU A 631 -24.93 17.30 6.46
CA LEU A 631 -24.89 18.68 5.96
C LEU A 631 -26.15 19.47 6.37
N SER A 632 -27.32 18.83 6.39
CA SER A 632 -28.56 19.50 6.80
C SER A 632 -28.62 19.88 8.30
N ARG A 633 -27.84 19.20 9.17
CA ARG A 633 -27.87 19.39 10.62
C ARG A 633 -26.67 20.18 11.18
N ALA A 634 -25.51 20.07 10.55
CA ALA A 634 -24.29 20.68 11.04
C ALA A 634 -24.33 22.22 10.97
N SER A 635 -23.63 22.86 11.89
CA SER A 635 -23.56 24.32 11.99
C SER A 635 -22.18 24.87 11.62
N VAL A 636 -21.11 24.10 11.85
CA VAL A 636 -19.73 24.51 11.59
C VAL A 636 -19.04 23.46 10.73
N GLY A 637 -18.28 23.90 9.75
CA GLY A 637 -17.42 23.09 8.89
C GLY A 637 -15.94 23.46 9.06
N LEU A 638 -15.07 22.47 8.98
CA LEU A 638 -13.63 22.62 8.89
C LEU A 638 -13.14 21.78 7.71
N SER A 639 -12.60 22.44 6.68
CA SER A 639 -12.06 21.74 5.51
C SER A 639 -10.84 22.48 4.98
N LEU A 640 -9.67 21.87 5.17
CA LEU A 640 -8.38 22.45 4.85
C LEU A 640 -7.81 21.81 3.59
N MET A 641 -7.13 22.62 2.75
CA MET A 641 -6.43 22.10 1.59
C MET A 641 -5.33 23.05 1.11
N ILE A 642 -4.08 22.60 1.14
CA ILE A 642 -2.94 23.30 0.52
C ILE A 642 -2.92 22.96 -0.96
N SER A 643 -3.70 23.68 -1.75
CA SER A 643 -3.80 23.59 -3.21
C SER A 643 -4.50 24.85 -3.75
N PRO A 644 -4.21 25.28 -4.98
CA PRO A 644 -4.99 26.32 -5.66
C PRO A 644 -6.41 25.89 -6.01
N HIS A 645 -6.69 24.58 -6.07
CA HIS A 645 -8.05 24.06 -6.24
C HIS A 645 -8.89 24.34 -4.98
N PRO A 646 -10.17 24.76 -5.12
CA PRO A 646 -10.99 25.16 -3.97
C PRO A 646 -11.33 24.02 -3.02
N SER A 647 -11.29 22.75 -3.48
CA SER A 647 -11.89 21.59 -2.82
C SER A 647 -13.44 21.63 -2.87
N TYR A 648 -14.07 20.48 -3.01
CA TYR A 648 -15.54 20.40 -3.03
C TYR A 648 -16.17 20.56 -1.64
N PRO A 649 -15.67 19.89 -0.55
CA PRO A 649 -16.33 19.91 0.74
C PRO A 649 -16.57 21.29 1.35
N PRO A 650 -15.64 22.28 1.33
CA PRO A 650 -15.95 23.58 1.90
C PRO A 650 -17.04 24.31 1.14
N LEU A 651 -17.10 24.12 -0.19
CA LEU A 651 -18.16 24.74 -1.01
C LEU A 651 -19.51 24.04 -0.81
N GLU A 652 -19.54 22.71 -0.69
CA GLU A 652 -20.74 21.93 -0.37
C GLU A 652 -21.29 22.30 1.01
N MET A 653 -20.43 22.43 2.01
CA MET A 653 -20.81 22.87 3.36
C MET A 653 -21.40 24.29 3.32
N ALA A 654 -20.75 25.24 2.63
CA ALA A 654 -21.26 26.61 2.51
C ALA A 654 -22.57 26.64 1.71
N TYR A 655 -22.69 25.85 0.62
CA TYR A 655 -23.92 25.69 -0.15
C TYR A 655 -25.08 25.18 0.71
N ALA A 656 -24.80 24.25 1.61
CA ALA A 656 -25.74 23.74 2.61
C ALA A 656 -26.02 24.75 3.75
N GLY A 657 -25.42 25.95 3.75
CA GLY A 657 -25.61 26.98 4.76
C GLY A 657 -24.78 26.81 6.03
N ILE A 658 -23.72 26.03 6.00
CA ILE A 658 -22.82 25.78 7.13
C ILE A 658 -21.69 26.83 7.12
N ARG A 659 -21.44 27.46 8.29
CA ARG A 659 -20.28 28.33 8.48
C ARG A 659 -19.00 27.48 8.42
N THR A 660 -18.20 27.68 7.39
CA THR A 660 -17.10 26.77 7.08
C THR A 660 -15.75 27.47 7.10
N ILE A 661 -14.83 26.92 7.87
CA ILE A 661 -13.44 27.34 7.96
C ILE A 661 -12.63 26.58 6.91
N THR A 662 -11.86 27.31 6.13
CA THR A 662 -10.88 26.79 5.18
C THR A 662 -9.59 27.61 5.23
N ASN A 663 -8.64 27.37 4.34
CA ASN A 663 -7.38 28.13 4.27
C ASN A 663 -7.16 28.76 2.90
N LYS A 664 -6.45 29.89 2.91
CA LYS A 664 -5.86 30.49 1.70
C LYS A 664 -4.71 29.63 1.19
N TYR A 665 -4.51 29.66 -0.12
CA TYR A 665 -3.32 29.09 -0.76
C TYR A 665 -3.11 29.75 -2.14
N ALA A 666 -1.95 30.31 -2.38
CA ALA A 666 -1.67 31.08 -3.59
C ALA A 666 -2.80 32.10 -3.87
N ASN A 667 -3.45 32.04 -5.03
CA ASN A 667 -4.59 32.88 -5.41
C ASN A 667 -5.93 32.44 -4.81
N LYS A 668 -6.00 31.25 -4.16
CA LYS A 668 -7.23 30.74 -3.56
C LYS A 668 -7.57 31.48 -2.28
N ASP A 669 -8.73 32.13 -2.25
CA ASP A 669 -9.37 32.70 -1.07
C ASP A 669 -10.87 32.54 -1.20
N LEU A 670 -11.42 31.50 -0.56
CA LEU A 670 -12.82 31.14 -0.69
C LEU A 670 -13.77 32.07 0.06
N SER A 671 -13.27 32.94 0.96
CA SER A 671 -14.08 33.96 1.63
C SER A 671 -14.73 34.94 0.62
N LYS A 672 -14.15 35.05 -0.58
CA LYS A 672 -14.70 35.85 -1.69
C LYS A 672 -15.95 35.22 -2.34
N ARG A 673 -16.20 33.92 -2.10
CA ARG A 673 -17.34 33.21 -2.68
C ARG A 673 -18.61 33.30 -1.83
N SER A 674 -18.46 33.41 -0.51
CA SER A 674 -19.61 33.44 0.41
C SER A 674 -19.19 33.97 1.78
N ASP A 675 -20.09 34.71 2.43
CA ASP A 675 -19.97 35.16 3.84
C ASP A 675 -19.96 33.98 4.85
N LEU A 676 -20.34 32.79 4.40
CA LEU A 676 -20.28 31.58 5.20
C LEU A 676 -18.89 30.94 5.19
N LEU A 677 -17.97 31.38 4.32
CA LEU A 677 -16.61 30.85 4.20
C LEU A 677 -15.62 31.75 4.89
N THR A 678 -14.89 31.21 5.84
CA THR A 678 -13.77 31.89 6.53
C THR A 678 -12.47 31.26 6.08
N SER A 679 -11.63 32.01 5.36
CA SER A 679 -10.31 31.56 4.90
C SER A 679 -9.22 32.07 5.84
N ILE A 680 -8.60 31.18 6.63
CA ILE A 680 -7.41 31.50 7.42
C ILE A 680 -6.18 31.58 6.53
N ASP A 681 -5.19 32.39 6.88
CA ASP A 681 -4.01 32.63 6.03
C ASP A 681 -3.14 31.36 5.90
N ILE A 682 -2.85 30.68 7.01
CA ILE A 682 -2.05 29.46 7.08
C ILE A 682 -2.74 28.49 8.04
N PRO A 683 -2.88 27.20 7.71
CA PRO A 683 -3.53 26.22 8.55
C PRO A 683 -2.64 25.74 9.72
N THR A 684 -2.34 26.65 10.67
CA THR A 684 -1.69 26.30 11.93
C THR A 684 -2.75 25.93 12.99
N PRO A 685 -2.42 25.10 13.99
CA PRO A 685 -3.35 24.74 15.06
C PRO A 685 -3.93 25.98 15.79
N GLU A 686 -3.12 27.04 15.98
CA GLU A 686 -3.51 28.28 16.66
C GLU A 686 -4.55 29.06 15.87
N LEU A 687 -4.32 29.25 14.57
CA LEU A 687 -5.25 29.97 13.69
C LEU A 687 -6.54 29.16 13.47
N ILE A 688 -6.46 27.85 13.37
CA ILE A 688 -7.63 26.96 13.29
C ILE A 688 -8.44 27.07 14.58
N ALA A 689 -7.82 26.99 15.76
CA ALA A 689 -8.51 27.10 17.03
C ALA A 689 -9.20 28.47 17.21
N GLN A 690 -8.53 29.57 16.80
CA GLN A 690 -9.10 30.91 16.85
C GLN A 690 -10.29 31.06 15.88
N ALA A 691 -10.17 30.51 14.66
CA ALA A 691 -11.25 30.52 13.69
C ALA A 691 -12.45 29.67 14.16
N LEU A 692 -12.19 28.51 14.81
CA LEU A 692 -13.22 27.69 15.43
C LEU A 692 -13.95 28.46 16.54
N GLU A 693 -13.24 29.10 17.45
CA GLU A 693 -13.83 29.91 18.52
C GLU A 693 -14.77 30.98 17.96
N ASN A 694 -14.33 31.75 16.98
CA ASN A 694 -15.14 32.80 16.34
C ASN A 694 -16.36 32.22 15.62
N THR A 695 -16.16 31.13 14.88
CA THR A 695 -17.22 30.52 14.04
C THR A 695 -18.26 29.81 14.89
N VAL A 696 -17.84 29.10 15.94
CA VAL A 696 -18.73 28.41 16.88
C VAL A 696 -19.55 29.43 17.65
N ASN A 697 -18.96 30.53 18.13
CA ASN A 697 -19.68 31.62 18.81
C ASN A 697 -20.75 32.24 17.89
N ALA A 698 -20.42 32.51 16.63
CA ALA A 698 -21.37 33.02 15.65
C ALA A 698 -22.50 32.01 15.37
N ALA A 699 -22.18 30.72 15.25
CA ALA A 699 -23.16 29.67 15.05
C ALA A 699 -24.11 29.50 16.27
N GLU A 700 -23.62 29.64 17.49
CA GLU A 700 -24.46 29.55 18.70
C GLU A 700 -25.52 30.64 18.77
N VAL A 701 -25.21 31.87 18.32
CA VAL A 701 -26.21 32.95 18.22
C VAL A 701 -27.30 32.63 17.21
N GLU A 702 -26.97 31.90 16.16
CA GLU A 702 -27.91 31.52 15.11
C GLU A 702 -28.76 30.30 15.45
N ILE A 703 -28.22 29.31 16.18
CA ILE A 703 -28.89 28.05 16.52
C ILE A 703 -30.04 28.23 17.53
N VAL A 704 -30.01 29.28 18.37
CA VAL A 704 -30.99 29.48 19.44
C VAL A 704 -32.39 29.72 18.86
N GLY A 705 -33.12 28.62 18.64
CA GLY A 705 -34.56 28.63 18.38
C GLY A 705 -34.99 29.04 16.97
N LYS A 706 -34.04 29.14 16.02
CA LYS A 706 -34.38 29.56 14.65
C LYS A 706 -34.22 28.42 13.65
N ILE A 707 -35.24 28.28 12.79
CA ILE A 707 -35.17 27.56 11.54
C ILE A 707 -34.43 28.46 10.56
N MET A 708 -33.33 27.94 9.97
CA MET A 708 -32.47 28.74 9.08
C MET A 708 -32.78 28.40 7.60
N PRO A 709 -32.93 29.42 6.74
CA PRO A 709 -33.02 29.15 5.29
C PRO A 709 -31.70 28.62 4.75
N ILE A 710 -31.77 27.66 3.84
CA ILE A 710 -30.60 27.24 3.06
C ILE A 710 -30.27 28.40 2.10
N ARG A 711 -29.08 29.00 2.29
CA ARG A 711 -28.61 30.09 1.46
C ARG A 711 -27.80 29.56 0.27
N ASN A 712 -28.41 29.48 -0.89
CA ASN A 712 -27.79 29.12 -2.17
C ASN A 712 -26.88 30.23 -2.71
N ALA A 713 -25.97 30.78 -1.93
CA ALA A 713 -25.24 31.96 -2.34
C ALA A 713 -23.73 31.69 -2.42
N LEU A 714 -23.30 30.95 -3.45
CA LEU A 714 -21.90 30.98 -3.88
C LEU A 714 -21.78 31.97 -5.04
N ALA A 715 -20.96 33.02 -4.87
CA ALA A 715 -20.67 33.94 -5.94
C ALA A 715 -19.73 33.28 -6.98
N ASN A 716 -20.00 33.51 -8.25
CA ASN A 716 -19.09 33.12 -9.31
C ASN A 716 -17.91 34.07 -9.36
N LEU A 717 -16.70 33.53 -9.52
CA LEU A 717 -15.50 34.34 -9.78
C LEU A 717 -15.44 34.73 -11.26
N THR A 718 -14.79 35.87 -11.52
CA THR A 718 -14.45 36.24 -12.89
C THR A 718 -13.37 35.32 -13.44
N VAL A 719 -13.65 34.61 -14.52
CA VAL A 719 -12.69 33.74 -15.20
C VAL A 719 -12.15 34.37 -16.48
N SER A 720 -10.88 34.16 -16.74
CA SER A 720 -10.17 34.67 -17.92
C SER A 720 -10.31 33.76 -19.16
N ALA A 721 -11.08 32.69 -19.07
CA ALA A 721 -11.22 31.68 -20.12
C ALA A 721 -12.71 31.33 -20.35
N PRO A 722 -13.08 30.83 -21.55
CA PRO A 722 -14.43 30.35 -21.83
C PRO A 722 -14.79 29.15 -20.94
N ILE A 723 -16.08 29.06 -20.61
CA ILE A 723 -16.65 27.87 -19.94
C ILE A 723 -16.59 26.68 -20.91
N PHE A 724 -16.31 25.49 -20.36
CA PHE A 724 -16.26 24.26 -21.13
C PHE A 724 -17.57 24.02 -21.91
N ASN A 725 -17.39 23.79 -23.21
CA ASN A 725 -18.44 23.37 -24.13
C ASN A 725 -17.88 22.29 -25.07
N ALA A 726 -18.52 21.13 -25.08
CA ALA A 726 -18.06 19.98 -25.85
C ALA A 726 -18.04 20.26 -27.37
N HIS A 727 -18.98 21.04 -27.93
CA HIS A 727 -18.98 21.39 -29.33
C HIS A 727 -17.80 22.27 -29.75
N ASP A 728 -17.31 23.13 -28.83
CA ASP A 728 -16.12 23.95 -29.11
C ASP A 728 -14.84 23.11 -29.09
N VAL A 729 -14.76 22.12 -28.19
CA VAL A 729 -13.67 21.12 -28.21
C VAL A 729 -13.63 20.38 -29.53
N ILE A 730 -14.77 19.96 -30.07
CA ILE A 730 -14.85 19.22 -31.33
C ILE A 730 -14.41 20.07 -32.52
N LYS A 731 -14.76 21.35 -32.55
CA LYS A 731 -14.29 22.28 -33.61
C LYS A 731 -12.79 22.42 -33.65
N ILE A 732 -12.10 22.19 -32.53
CA ILE A 732 -10.65 22.31 -32.41
C ILE A 732 -9.95 21.00 -32.80
N ILE A 733 -10.56 19.84 -32.54
CA ILE A 733 -9.97 18.54 -32.86
C ILE A 733 -10.25 18.08 -34.32
N ARG A 734 -11.25 18.66 -34.97
CA ARG A 734 -11.54 18.50 -36.42
C ARG A 734 -10.75 19.51 -37.24
#